data_ae0849f060db406e20c14a95040b84fd
#
_entry.id   ae0849f060db406e20c14a95040b84fd
#
_cell.length_a   1.000
_cell.length_b   1.000
_cell.length_c   1.000
_cell.angle_alpha   90.00
_cell.angle_beta   90.00
_cell.angle_gamma   90.00
#
_symmetry.space_group_name_H-M   'P 1'
#
loop_
_entity.id
_entity.type
_entity.pdbx_description
1 polymer ?
#
loop_
_entity_poly.entity_id
_entity_poly.type
_entity_poly.pdbx_seq_one_letter_code
_entity_poly.pdbx_strand_id
1 'polypeptide(L)'
;MTDTTSTITSRRTPSTLAVWAIFAILFAAVQIASLFTPALLDDADASHAQAAQHMALTGDYVTLHVNGLRYLEKAPLPYWIEAVSYKIFGMTAFATHLGNSLALLGCTWLAWLWAGRAWGQRAGFYAGLGVLTAVGPFLYTRFAIPEALLSFFFLLALYCFLTGFESSRPLRFYGMWAALALAMLTKGLIAPVFFLAAALPLLILSGLWRRWRELKPFTGLLLFLLIAAPWHILAGLANPDQGNPVGNHPTIGHVHGFWYFYFINEHVLRFLGERFPHDYNKLPLSAFWLMHLVWLFPWSLFIPALIAAAWKSRKTWISQLRGNSGQTVDFYLDNAVRTDVASYIVGLKFRVRTTWLLSIFSVFTLCFFSLSTNQEYYTFPCWVPLLMLVAGIVASTEERRSFEGSEPRLSTRWLTYAQLVFAVVGVLVALALGWGLWSSRSLPYVSDIGTLLAHRGVGDYTLSMSHVFDLTGPSFAALRLPAILAAVALLIGPLAGWILRKMNRHLEATISVAITAAIFLIAAHIAFARFEPMLSSKPMADTLLSKAASSDQFIIYGDQADASSVVFYTDKLFHKPTLLVGERCSPYGVGSTMVWGSCWPDAPRVFISEQELVSEWGKGNRKWLFAQDANQQKAMQLLGSKLIAVQTIADKTLWTDRPLAQ
;
A
#
# COMPACT_ATOMS: atom_id res chain seq x y z
N MET A 1 27.59 -23.06 53.66
CA MET A 1 26.23 -22.78 53.26
C MET A 1 26.14 -21.30 52.93
N THR A 2 26.39 -20.94 51.71
CA THR A 2 26.27 -19.59 51.17
C THR A 2 25.16 -19.65 50.14
N ASP A 3 24.04 -19.04 50.52
CA ASP A 3 22.79 -18.96 49.74
C ASP A 3 22.99 -18.00 48.59
N THR A 4 23.27 -18.53 47.40
CA THR A 4 23.27 -17.77 46.16
C THR A 4 21.88 -17.80 45.52
N THR A 5 20.96 -17.02 46.12
CA THR A 5 19.74 -16.63 45.41
C THR A 5 20.10 -15.80 44.18
N SER A 6 20.23 -16.47 43.05
CA SER A 6 20.32 -15.81 41.75
C SER A 6 19.00 -15.06 41.52
N THR A 7 19.01 -13.77 41.73
CA THR A 7 17.95 -12.85 41.32
C THR A 7 17.77 -12.96 39.79
N ILE A 8 16.82 -13.78 39.37
CA ILE A 8 16.30 -13.78 37.99
C ILE A 8 15.68 -12.42 37.76
N THR A 9 16.47 -11.49 37.19
CA THR A 9 15.92 -10.24 36.64
C THR A 9 14.99 -10.63 35.51
N SER A 10 13.72 -10.78 35.78
CA SER A 10 12.67 -10.88 34.75
C SER A 10 12.76 -9.59 33.95
N ARG A 11 13.40 -9.64 32.78
CA ARG A 11 13.46 -8.51 31.86
C ARG A 11 12.04 -8.23 31.37
N ARG A 12 11.42 -7.20 31.95
CA ARG A 12 10.02 -6.83 31.76
C ARG A 12 9.76 -6.50 30.31
N THR A 13 8.90 -7.28 29.65
CA THR A 13 8.22 -6.81 28.43
C THR A 13 7.43 -5.56 28.79
N PRO A 14 7.34 -4.57 27.88
CA PRO A 14 6.52 -3.37 28.14
C PRO A 14 5.09 -3.77 28.53
N SER A 15 4.49 -3.04 29.46
CA SER A 15 3.08 -3.25 29.80
C SER A 15 2.20 -2.96 28.57
N THR A 16 1.01 -3.53 28.51
CA THR A 16 0.07 -3.31 27.40
C THR A 16 -0.18 -1.83 27.15
N LEU A 17 -0.31 -1.03 28.22
CA LEU A 17 -0.47 0.43 28.10
C LEU A 17 0.76 1.10 27.48
N ALA A 18 1.96 0.71 27.91
CA ALA A 18 3.21 1.23 27.34
C ALA A 18 3.36 0.86 25.85
N VAL A 19 2.98 -0.35 25.45
CA VAL A 19 2.96 -0.78 24.04
C VAL A 19 2.05 0.12 23.21
N TRP A 20 0.83 0.38 23.69
CA TRP A 20 -0.12 1.24 22.98
C TRP A 20 0.33 2.69 22.93
N ALA A 21 0.93 3.20 23.99
CA ALA A 21 1.53 4.54 23.99
C ALA A 21 2.65 4.66 22.95
N ILE A 22 3.53 3.65 22.87
CA ILE A 22 4.60 3.62 21.86
C ILE A 22 4.00 3.57 20.44
N PHE A 23 3.00 2.72 20.19
CA PHE A 23 2.36 2.65 18.87
C PHE A 23 1.67 3.96 18.49
N ALA A 24 0.98 4.60 19.43
CA ALA A 24 0.34 5.89 19.21
C ALA A 24 1.37 6.98 18.88
N ILE A 25 2.48 7.04 19.61
CA ILE A 25 3.57 7.99 19.35
C ILE A 25 4.22 7.73 17.98
N LEU A 26 4.51 6.47 17.65
CA LEU A 26 5.08 6.12 16.35
C LEU A 26 4.12 6.43 15.21
N PHE A 27 2.85 6.08 15.35
CA PHE A 27 1.84 6.40 14.36
C PHE A 27 1.72 7.92 14.17
N ALA A 28 1.67 8.67 15.26
CA ALA A 28 1.62 10.14 15.21
C ALA A 28 2.86 10.71 14.50
N ALA A 29 4.05 10.25 14.87
CA ALA A 29 5.31 10.76 14.31
C ALA A 29 5.52 10.40 12.83
N VAL A 30 5.05 9.21 12.40
CA VAL A 30 5.35 8.68 11.07
C VAL A 30 4.18 8.89 10.10
N GLN A 31 2.92 8.85 10.56
CA GLN A 31 1.75 8.83 9.68
C GLN A 31 0.89 10.10 9.71
N ILE A 32 0.76 10.81 10.84
CA ILE A 32 -0.18 11.95 10.89
C ILE A 32 0.18 13.05 9.90
N ALA A 33 1.46 13.40 9.79
CA ALA A 33 1.90 14.42 8.85
C ALA A 33 1.54 14.07 7.39
N SER A 34 1.55 12.79 7.04
CA SER A 34 1.23 12.31 5.69
C SER A 34 -0.24 12.43 5.30
N LEU A 35 -1.11 12.65 6.27
CA LEU A 35 -2.52 12.93 5.98
C LEU A 35 -2.71 14.35 5.39
N PHE A 36 -1.76 15.25 5.59
CA PHE A 36 -1.88 16.64 5.21
C PHE A 36 -0.90 17.05 4.09
N THR A 37 0.25 16.40 4.03
CA THR A 37 1.34 16.70 3.08
C THR A 37 2.05 15.43 2.63
N PRO A 38 2.45 15.34 1.36
CA PRO A 38 2.17 16.27 0.25
C PRO A 38 0.67 16.38 -0.05
N ALA A 39 0.29 17.30 -0.92
CA ALA A 39 -1.04 17.33 -1.52
C ALA A 39 -1.32 16.03 -2.29
N LEU A 40 -2.58 15.79 -2.70
CA LEU A 40 -2.90 14.62 -3.53
C LEU A 40 -1.99 14.60 -4.75
N LEU A 41 -1.37 13.46 -4.96
CA LEU A 41 -0.46 13.25 -6.07
C LEU A 41 -1.26 13.02 -7.36
N ASP A 42 -0.67 13.40 -8.49
CA ASP A 42 -1.24 13.09 -9.79
C ASP A 42 -1.27 11.57 -10.02
N ASP A 43 -1.97 11.12 -11.07
CA ASP A 43 -2.24 9.74 -11.40
C ASP A 43 -3.19 9.05 -10.39
N ALA A 44 -2.82 7.90 -9.85
CA ALA A 44 -3.70 7.03 -9.09
C ALA A 44 -4.33 7.70 -7.86
N ASP A 45 -3.57 8.49 -7.10
CA ASP A 45 -4.03 9.09 -5.85
C ASP A 45 -5.21 10.06 -6.09
N ALA A 46 -4.99 11.08 -6.93
CA ALA A 46 -6.03 12.07 -7.20
C ALA A 46 -7.16 11.54 -8.10
N SER A 47 -6.88 10.58 -9.00
CA SER A 47 -7.93 9.95 -9.82
C SER A 47 -8.92 9.13 -8.98
N HIS A 48 -8.41 8.37 -8.00
CA HIS A 48 -9.26 7.65 -7.05
C HIS A 48 -10.04 8.64 -6.16
N ALA A 49 -9.36 9.69 -5.69
CA ALA A 49 -10.00 10.76 -4.92
C ALA A 49 -11.15 11.42 -5.69
N GLN A 50 -10.99 11.67 -7.01
CA GLN A 50 -12.07 12.20 -7.86
C GLN A 50 -13.28 11.26 -7.93
N ALA A 51 -13.07 9.94 -8.03
CA ALA A 51 -14.18 8.99 -8.05
C ALA A 51 -15.00 9.06 -6.75
N ALA A 52 -14.33 9.15 -5.60
CA ALA A 52 -15.00 9.31 -4.31
C ALA A 52 -15.65 10.71 -4.17
N GLN A 53 -15.01 11.75 -4.70
CA GLN A 53 -15.54 13.12 -4.72
C GLN A 53 -16.83 13.20 -5.53
N HIS A 54 -16.84 12.63 -6.74
CA HIS A 54 -18.03 12.56 -7.58
C HIS A 54 -19.18 11.85 -6.85
N MET A 55 -18.90 10.71 -6.24
CA MET A 55 -19.86 9.96 -5.41
C MET A 55 -20.43 10.81 -4.26
N ALA A 56 -19.58 11.55 -3.56
CA ALA A 56 -20.01 12.41 -2.45
C ALA A 56 -20.88 13.59 -2.91
N LEU A 57 -20.63 14.14 -4.10
CA LEU A 57 -21.35 15.28 -4.67
C LEU A 57 -22.68 14.89 -5.30
N THR A 58 -22.71 13.80 -6.06
CA THR A 58 -23.89 13.37 -6.83
C THR A 58 -24.82 12.47 -6.03
N GLY A 59 -24.30 11.75 -5.03
CA GLY A 59 -25.02 10.70 -4.31
C GLY A 59 -25.11 9.38 -5.09
N ASP A 60 -24.41 9.22 -6.20
CA ASP A 60 -24.30 7.95 -6.89
C ASP A 60 -23.24 7.07 -6.21
N TYR A 61 -23.68 6.14 -5.35
CA TYR A 61 -22.84 5.17 -4.65
C TYR A 61 -22.71 3.84 -5.39
N VAL A 62 -23.24 3.74 -6.61
CA VAL A 62 -23.25 2.51 -7.41
C VAL A 62 -22.20 2.54 -8.49
N THR A 63 -22.20 3.57 -9.34
CA THR A 63 -21.26 3.72 -10.46
C THR A 63 -20.18 4.74 -10.11
N LEU A 64 -18.93 4.33 -10.20
CA LEU A 64 -17.80 5.25 -10.06
C LEU A 64 -17.65 6.09 -11.34
N HIS A 65 -17.34 7.37 -11.17
CA HIS A 65 -17.07 8.30 -12.27
C HIS A 65 -15.80 9.10 -12.01
N VAL A 66 -15.01 9.31 -13.04
CA VAL A 66 -13.85 10.20 -13.05
C VAL A 66 -14.01 11.15 -14.24
N ASN A 67 -13.94 12.45 -14.02
CA ASN A 67 -14.24 13.48 -15.02
C ASN A 67 -15.58 13.25 -15.75
N GLY A 68 -16.58 12.74 -15.05
CA GLY A 68 -17.91 12.40 -15.58
C GLY A 68 -17.99 11.09 -16.39
N LEU A 69 -16.88 10.43 -16.67
CA LEU A 69 -16.84 9.14 -17.37
C LEU A 69 -16.94 7.96 -16.39
N ARG A 70 -17.60 6.89 -16.81
CA ARG A 70 -17.70 5.65 -16.02
C ARG A 70 -16.34 5.04 -15.75
N TYR A 71 -16.10 4.70 -14.48
CA TYR A 71 -14.87 4.09 -14.00
C TYR A 71 -15.19 2.74 -13.37
N LEU A 72 -15.30 1.69 -14.20
CA LEU A 72 -15.85 0.39 -13.81
C LEU A 72 -14.82 -0.60 -13.24
N GLU A 73 -13.55 -0.24 -13.17
CA GLU A 73 -12.48 -1.19 -12.84
C GLU A 73 -12.30 -1.48 -11.34
N LYS A 74 -12.92 -0.71 -10.46
CA LYS A 74 -12.67 -0.78 -9.02
C LYS A 74 -13.91 -1.16 -8.22
N ALA A 75 -13.69 -1.83 -7.11
CA ALA A 75 -14.71 -2.15 -6.11
C ALA A 75 -15.02 -0.92 -5.21
N PRO A 76 -16.22 -0.82 -4.60
CA PRO A 76 -16.76 0.43 -4.11
C PRO A 76 -16.29 0.83 -2.70
N LEU A 77 -15.91 -0.12 -1.84
CA LEU A 77 -15.76 0.14 -0.40
C LEU A 77 -14.71 1.22 -0.07
N PRO A 78 -13.53 1.30 -0.72
CA PRO A 78 -12.59 2.39 -0.48
C PRO A 78 -13.24 3.76 -0.75
N TYR A 79 -13.93 3.89 -1.88
CA TYR A 79 -14.59 5.13 -2.30
C TYR A 79 -15.77 5.51 -1.40
N TRP A 80 -16.52 4.52 -0.87
CA TRP A 80 -17.55 4.78 0.13
C TRP A 80 -16.96 5.38 1.40
N ILE A 81 -15.83 4.84 1.87
CA ILE A 81 -15.12 5.34 3.05
C ILE A 81 -14.64 6.77 2.81
N GLU A 82 -14.02 7.03 1.66
CA GLU A 82 -13.55 8.36 1.27
C GLU A 82 -14.70 9.34 1.09
N ALA A 83 -15.79 8.96 0.42
CA ALA A 83 -16.97 9.81 0.23
C ALA A 83 -17.61 10.19 1.57
N VAL A 84 -17.70 9.26 2.52
CA VAL A 84 -18.15 9.56 3.89
C VAL A 84 -17.17 10.51 4.60
N SER A 85 -15.87 10.28 4.45
CA SER A 85 -14.83 11.16 5.00
C SER A 85 -14.94 12.57 4.43
N TYR A 86 -15.21 12.73 3.13
CA TYR A 86 -15.43 14.03 2.49
C TYR A 86 -16.66 14.77 3.02
N LYS A 87 -17.74 14.06 3.33
CA LYS A 87 -18.94 14.66 3.93
C LYS A 87 -18.70 15.18 5.35
N ILE A 88 -17.76 14.60 6.08
CA ILE A 88 -17.44 14.95 7.47
C ILE A 88 -16.35 16.01 7.53
N PHE A 89 -15.27 15.85 6.78
CA PHE A 89 -14.03 16.64 6.90
C PHE A 89 -13.77 17.55 5.69
N GLY A 90 -14.64 17.53 4.68
CA GLY A 90 -14.42 18.24 3.41
C GLY A 90 -13.50 17.48 2.46
N MET A 91 -13.41 17.95 1.21
CA MET A 91 -12.63 17.36 0.13
C MET A 91 -11.16 17.79 0.24
N THR A 92 -10.39 17.05 1.01
CA THR A 92 -8.99 17.35 1.37
C THR A 92 -8.14 16.08 1.29
N ALA A 93 -6.82 16.23 1.17
CA ALA A 93 -5.88 15.12 1.26
C ALA A 93 -6.04 14.33 2.57
N PHE A 94 -6.28 15.03 3.70
CA PHE A 94 -6.58 14.40 4.98
C PHE A 94 -7.75 13.42 4.88
N ALA A 95 -8.87 13.87 4.34
CA ALA A 95 -10.08 13.08 4.25
C ALA A 95 -9.93 11.88 3.29
N THR A 96 -9.13 12.04 2.22
CA THR A 96 -8.79 10.97 1.27
C THR A 96 -7.98 9.86 1.95
N HIS A 97 -6.91 10.20 2.65
CA HIS A 97 -5.96 9.22 3.19
C HIS A 97 -6.36 8.65 4.56
N LEU A 98 -7.39 9.23 5.22
CA LEU A 98 -7.81 8.82 6.56
C LEU A 98 -8.18 7.33 6.64
N GLY A 99 -8.94 6.82 5.67
CA GLY A 99 -9.36 5.41 5.61
C GLY A 99 -8.19 4.44 5.59
N ASN A 100 -7.19 4.71 4.75
CA ASN A 100 -5.98 3.88 4.65
C ASN A 100 -5.11 3.95 5.92
N SER A 101 -5.01 5.11 6.54
CA SER A 101 -4.29 5.27 7.82
C SER A 101 -4.95 4.52 8.97
N LEU A 102 -6.29 4.52 9.04
CA LEU A 102 -7.05 3.72 10.00
C LEU A 102 -6.91 2.22 9.73
N ALA A 103 -6.88 1.80 8.46
CA ALA A 103 -6.62 0.42 8.08
C ALA A 103 -5.23 -0.04 8.54
N LEU A 104 -4.19 0.82 8.41
CA LEU A 104 -2.86 0.54 8.93
C LEU A 104 -2.83 0.36 10.46
N LEU A 105 -3.56 1.20 11.20
CA LEU A 105 -3.74 1.02 12.65
C LEU A 105 -4.43 -0.31 12.96
N GLY A 106 -5.46 -0.68 12.20
CA GLY A 106 -6.12 -1.97 12.30
C GLY A 106 -5.17 -3.14 12.03
N CYS A 107 -4.32 -3.05 11.01
CA CYS A 107 -3.26 -4.02 10.73
C CYS A 107 -2.26 -4.12 11.89
N THR A 108 -1.84 -2.98 12.44
CA THR A 108 -0.93 -2.91 13.59
C THR A 108 -1.52 -3.61 14.82
N TRP A 109 -2.78 -3.32 15.11
CA TRP A 109 -3.52 -3.95 16.22
C TRP A 109 -3.64 -5.46 16.04
N LEU A 110 -4.06 -5.92 14.85
CA LEU A 110 -4.19 -7.35 14.56
C LEU A 110 -2.83 -8.06 14.59
N ALA A 111 -1.79 -7.44 14.05
CA ALA A 111 -0.43 -8.00 14.07
C ALA A 111 0.08 -8.14 15.50
N TRP A 112 -0.09 -7.11 16.35
CA TRP A 112 0.24 -7.18 17.77
C TRP A 112 -0.52 -8.28 18.50
N LEU A 113 -1.84 -8.30 18.34
CA LEU A 113 -2.72 -9.26 19.01
C LEU A 113 -2.41 -10.70 18.60
N TRP A 114 -2.30 -10.94 17.28
CA TRP A 114 -2.12 -12.29 16.73
C TRP A 114 -0.71 -12.82 16.97
N ALA A 115 0.32 -12.04 16.67
CA ALA A 115 1.70 -12.44 16.92
C ALA A 115 1.97 -12.60 18.43
N GLY A 116 1.37 -11.74 19.27
CA GLY A 116 1.44 -11.85 20.72
C GLY A 116 0.84 -13.15 21.24
N ARG A 117 -0.28 -13.57 20.68
CA ARG A 117 -0.93 -14.85 21.02
C ARG A 117 -0.13 -16.05 20.50
N ALA A 118 0.48 -15.96 19.31
CA ALA A 118 1.18 -17.07 18.69
C ALA A 118 2.60 -17.29 19.25
N TRP A 119 3.36 -16.21 19.51
CA TRP A 119 4.79 -16.28 19.84
C TRP A 119 5.18 -15.47 21.08
N GLY A 120 4.21 -14.96 21.83
CA GLY A 120 4.43 -14.20 23.08
C GLY A 120 4.39 -12.68 22.90
N GLN A 121 4.25 -11.96 24.01
CA GLN A 121 4.03 -10.50 24.03
C GLN A 121 5.13 -9.71 23.29
N ARG A 122 6.39 -10.15 23.39
CA ARG A 122 7.51 -9.54 22.68
C ARG A 122 7.35 -9.63 21.17
N ALA A 123 6.91 -10.78 20.66
CA ALA A 123 6.63 -10.96 19.23
C ALA A 123 5.48 -10.05 18.77
N GLY A 124 4.42 -9.91 19.58
CA GLY A 124 3.35 -8.96 19.30
C GLY A 124 3.86 -7.51 19.20
N PHE A 125 4.67 -7.10 20.17
CA PHE A 125 5.29 -5.78 20.17
C PHE A 125 6.14 -5.53 18.92
N TYR A 126 7.01 -6.48 18.57
CA TYR A 126 7.84 -6.38 17.36
C TYR A 126 7.03 -6.40 16.06
N ALA A 127 5.94 -7.16 16.00
CA ALA A 127 5.04 -7.17 14.85
C ALA A 127 4.38 -5.79 14.63
N GLY A 128 3.88 -5.17 15.70
CA GLY A 128 3.33 -3.81 15.63
C GLY A 128 4.39 -2.77 15.24
N LEU A 129 5.59 -2.84 15.82
CA LEU A 129 6.72 -1.99 15.40
C LEU A 129 7.02 -2.19 13.90
N GLY A 130 7.05 -3.45 13.44
CA GLY A 130 7.29 -3.80 12.04
C GLY A 130 6.31 -3.12 11.09
N VAL A 131 5.02 -3.21 11.39
CA VAL A 131 3.97 -2.58 10.55
C VAL A 131 4.11 -1.06 10.51
N LEU A 132 4.41 -0.42 11.64
CA LEU A 132 4.50 1.05 11.73
C LEU A 132 5.82 1.61 11.18
N THR A 133 6.87 0.79 11.03
CA THR A 133 8.22 1.28 10.68
C THR A 133 8.82 0.59 9.45
N ALA A 134 8.08 -0.24 8.73
CA ALA A 134 8.51 -0.76 7.44
C ALA A 134 8.21 0.24 6.32
N VAL A 135 9.09 0.30 5.31
CA VAL A 135 9.00 1.26 4.19
C VAL A 135 7.73 1.08 3.37
N GLY A 136 7.35 -0.15 3.04
CA GLY A 136 6.18 -0.42 2.20
C GLY A 136 4.86 0.07 2.82
N PRO A 137 4.50 -0.34 4.05
CA PRO A 137 3.33 0.20 4.75
C PRO A 137 3.36 1.73 4.89
N PHE A 138 4.51 2.32 5.21
CA PHE A 138 4.69 3.76 5.26
C PHE A 138 4.36 4.44 3.93
N LEU A 139 4.86 3.91 2.82
CA LEU A 139 4.74 4.54 1.51
C LEU A 139 3.31 4.41 0.96
N TYR A 140 2.78 3.19 0.93
CA TYR A 140 1.53 2.90 0.22
C TYR A 140 0.25 3.18 1.02
N THR A 141 0.32 3.60 2.26
CA THR A 141 -0.83 4.19 2.97
C THR A 141 -1.04 5.67 2.69
N ARG A 142 -0.13 6.29 1.92
CA ARG A 142 -0.15 7.71 1.50
C ARG A 142 -0.83 7.93 0.16
N PHE A 143 -1.30 6.85 -0.48
CA PHE A 143 -2.02 6.88 -1.73
C PHE A 143 -3.44 6.39 -1.51
N ALA A 144 -4.39 6.92 -2.25
CA ALA A 144 -5.79 6.48 -2.25
C ALA A 144 -5.95 5.14 -2.99
N ILE A 145 -5.23 4.11 -2.56
CA ILE A 145 -5.27 2.76 -3.13
C ILE A 145 -5.86 1.76 -2.13
N PRO A 146 -6.52 0.69 -2.58
CA PRO A 146 -7.29 -0.20 -1.72
C PRO A 146 -6.46 -1.15 -0.86
N GLU A 147 -5.15 -1.24 -1.05
CA GLU A 147 -4.27 -2.29 -0.53
C GLU A 147 -4.17 -2.34 0.99
N ALA A 148 -4.13 -1.18 1.65
CA ALA A 148 -4.07 -1.14 3.12
C ALA A 148 -5.37 -1.68 3.72
N LEU A 149 -6.52 -1.27 3.18
CA LEU A 149 -7.84 -1.72 3.59
C LEU A 149 -8.04 -3.21 3.30
N LEU A 150 -7.64 -3.66 2.12
CA LEU A 150 -7.64 -5.08 1.74
C LEU A 150 -6.81 -5.93 2.70
N SER A 151 -5.61 -5.46 3.05
CA SER A 151 -4.71 -6.15 3.99
C SER A 151 -5.33 -6.30 5.37
N PHE A 152 -6.00 -5.27 5.84
CA PHE A 152 -6.73 -5.32 7.11
C PHE A 152 -7.82 -6.40 7.09
N PHE A 153 -8.66 -6.43 6.04
CA PHE A 153 -9.73 -7.42 5.95
C PHE A 153 -9.21 -8.83 5.74
N PHE A 154 -8.15 -9.03 4.96
CA PHE A 154 -7.51 -10.35 4.86
C PHE A 154 -6.97 -10.82 6.21
N LEU A 155 -6.24 -9.95 6.90
CA LEU A 155 -5.67 -10.29 8.21
C LEU A 155 -6.78 -10.63 9.22
N LEU A 156 -7.87 -9.88 9.21
CA LEU A 156 -9.04 -10.11 10.06
C LEU A 156 -9.73 -11.44 9.72
N ALA A 157 -9.95 -11.72 8.42
CA ALA A 157 -10.57 -12.97 7.97
C ALA A 157 -9.73 -14.18 8.36
N LEU A 158 -8.40 -14.15 8.12
CA LEU A 158 -7.47 -15.22 8.47
C LEU A 158 -7.37 -15.42 10.00
N TYR A 159 -7.36 -14.34 10.77
CA TYR A 159 -7.37 -14.40 12.24
C TYR A 159 -8.67 -15.00 12.78
N CYS A 160 -9.81 -14.56 12.28
CA CYS A 160 -11.12 -15.08 12.65
C CYS A 160 -11.26 -16.57 12.27
N PHE A 161 -10.80 -16.95 11.07
CA PHE A 161 -10.74 -18.33 10.62
C PHE A 161 -9.98 -19.23 11.60
N LEU A 162 -8.75 -18.88 11.91
CA LEU A 162 -7.92 -19.71 12.78
C LEU A 162 -8.44 -19.76 14.21
N THR A 163 -8.80 -18.61 14.79
CA THR A 163 -9.28 -18.53 16.16
C THR A 163 -10.69 -19.08 16.35
N GLY A 164 -11.48 -19.17 15.27
CA GLY A 164 -12.77 -19.85 15.25
C GLY A 164 -12.64 -21.33 15.60
N PHE A 165 -11.68 -22.04 14.99
CA PHE A 165 -11.41 -23.44 15.29
C PHE A 165 -10.89 -23.70 16.69
N GLU A 166 -10.21 -22.74 17.30
CA GLU A 166 -9.67 -22.88 18.65
C GLU A 166 -10.72 -22.68 19.74
N SER A 167 -11.55 -21.65 19.56
CA SER A 167 -12.54 -21.30 20.55
C SER A 167 -13.90 -21.95 20.32
N SER A 168 -14.09 -22.62 19.18
CA SER A 168 -15.38 -23.16 18.70
C SER A 168 -16.53 -22.14 18.79
N ARG A 169 -16.21 -20.85 18.68
CA ARG A 169 -17.19 -19.76 18.75
C ARG A 169 -17.73 -19.42 17.36
N PRO A 170 -19.02 -19.64 17.09
CA PRO A 170 -19.63 -19.37 15.77
C PRO A 170 -19.42 -17.94 15.28
N LEU A 171 -19.46 -16.97 16.21
CA LEU A 171 -19.29 -15.54 15.89
C LEU A 171 -17.96 -15.24 15.18
N ARG A 172 -16.89 -15.99 15.47
CA ARG A 172 -15.62 -15.80 14.77
C ARG A 172 -15.68 -16.23 13.30
N PHE A 173 -16.40 -17.30 13.01
CA PHE A 173 -16.61 -17.71 11.61
C PHE A 173 -17.50 -16.73 10.85
N TYR A 174 -18.53 -16.17 11.49
CA TYR A 174 -19.29 -15.08 10.88
C TYR A 174 -18.43 -13.82 10.67
N GLY A 175 -17.54 -13.50 11.62
CA GLY A 175 -16.54 -12.43 11.42
C GLY A 175 -15.60 -12.69 10.25
N MET A 176 -15.18 -13.94 10.03
CA MET A 176 -14.41 -14.35 8.85
C MET A 176 -15.18 -14.07 7.55
N TRP A 177 -16.45 -14.51 7.47
CA TRP A 177 -17.28 -14.33 6.28
C TRP A 177 -17.57 -12.86 5.99
N ALA A 178 -17.85 -12.08 7.03
CA ALA A 178 -18.06 -10.63 6.89
C ALA A 178 -16.78 -9.91 6.43
N ALA A 179 -15.63 -10.21 7.04
CA ALA A 179 -14.35 -9.63 6.64
C ALA A 179 -13.99 -10.00 5.19
N LEU A 180 -14.28 -11.23 4.76
CA LEU A 180 -14.07 -11.67 3.38
C LEU A 180 -14.99 -10.95 2.39
N ALA A 181 -16.25 -10.72 2.76
CA ALA A 181 -17.19 -9.93 1.96
C ALA A 181 -16.73 -8.48 1.80
N LEU A 182 -16.24 -7.85 2.89
CA LEU A 182 -15.68 -6.50 2.86
C LEU A 182 -14.37 -6.45 2.04
N ALA A 183 -13.54 -7.48 2.10
CA ALA A 183 -12.38 -7.62 1.24
C ALA A 183 -12.77 -7.70 -0.25
N MET A 184 -13.85 -8.43 -0.58
CA MET A 184 -14.39 -8.49 -1.94
C MET A 184 -14.91 -7.12 -2.40
N LEU A 185 -15.61 -6.37 -1.55
CA LEU A 185 -16.02 -4.99 -1.84
C LEU A 185 -14.84 -4.00 -1.87
N THR A 186 -13.64 -4.42 -1.43
CA THR A 186 -12.42 -3.61 -1.50
C THR A 186 -11.67 -3.82 -2.83
N LYS A 187 -11.54 -5.06 -3.30
CA LYS A 187 -10.73 -5.37 -4.50
C LYS A 187 -11.22 -6.58 -5.33
N GLY A 188 -12.47 -6.99 -5.19
CA GLY A 188 -13.09 -8.01 -6.03
C GLY A 188 -12.66 -9.45 -5.74
N LEU A 189 -12.62 -10.29 -6.81
CA LEU A 189 -12.44 -11.73 -6.71
C LEU A 189 -11.10 -12.19 -6.11
N ILE A 190 -10.11 -11.34 -6.07
CA ILE A 190 -8.83 -11.65 -5.41
C ILE A 190 -9.04 -12.01 -3.93
N ALA A 191 -10.08 -11.47 -3.29
CA ALA A 191 -10.36 -11.71 -1.88
C ALA A 191 -10.70 -13.18 -1.58
N PRO A 192 -11.74 -13.80 -2.16
CA PRO A 192 -12.01 -15.22 -1.92
C PRO A 192 -10.91 -16.13 -2.46
N VAL A 193 -10.26 -15.80 -3.58
CA VAL A 193 -9.18 -16.62 -4.17
C VAL A 193 -7.99 -16.73 -3.21
N PHE A 194 -7.48 -15.61 -2.71
CA PHE A 194 -6.30 -15.60 -1.84
C PHE A 194 -6.59 -16.20 -0.46
N PHE A 195 -7.78 -15.94 0.07
CA PHE A 195 -8.21 -16.57 1.31
C PHE A 195 -8.29 -18.10 1.19
N LEU A 196 -8.94 -18.61 0.14
CA LEU A 196 -9.07 -20.04 -0.10
C LEU A 196 -7.71 -20.69 -0.38
N ALA A 197 -6.83 -20.03 -1.13
CA ALA A 197 -5.48 -20.51 -1.41
C ALA A 197 -4.64 -20.71 -0.13
N ALA A 198 -4.91 -19.96 0.93
CA ALA A 198 -4.26 -20.14 2.22
C ALA A 198 -5.02 -21.10 3.14
N ALA A 199 -6.34 -20.98 3.19
CA ALA A 199 -7.18 -21.71 4.14
C ALA A 199 -7.32 -23.19 3.77
N LEU A 200 -7.51 -23.53 2.49
CA LEU A 200 -7.70 -24.92 2.05
C LEU A 200 -6.48 -25.82 2.32
N PRO A 201 -5.25 -25.44 1.94
CA PRO A 201 -4.09 -26.25 2.28
C PRO A 201 -3.93 -26.43 3.80
N LEU A 202 -4.16 -25.39 4.60
CA LEU A 202 -4.11 -25.53 6.05
C LEU A 202 -5.16 -26.50 6.57
N LEU A 203 -6.41 -26.40 6.12
CA LEU A 203 -7.50 -27.31 6.50
C LEU A 203 -7.14 -28.76 6.22
N ILE A 204 -6.62 -29.04 5.01
CA ILE A 204 -6.27 -30.40 4.58
C ILE A 204 -5.08 -30.92 5.39
N LEU A 205 -3.98 -30.15 5.46
CA LEU A 205 -2.74 -30.58 6.09
C LEU A 205 -2.89 -30.76 7.61
N SER A 206 -3.70 -29.92 8.28
CA SER A 206 -3.93 -29.98 9.73
C SER A 206 -5.06 -30.95 10.14
N GLY A 207 -5.79 -31.51 9.17
CA GLY A 207 -6.97 -32.36 9.44
C GLY A 207 -8.21 -31.59 9.90
N LEU A 208 -8.16 -30.25 9.94
CA LEU A 208 -9.29 -29.40 10.33
C LEU A 208 -10.46 -29.47 9.33
N TRP A 209 -10.25 -29.95 8.11
CA TRP A 209 -11.31 -30.17 7.13
C TRP A 209 -12.45 -31.06 7.66
N ARG A 210 -12.16 -31.98 8.60
CA ARG A 210 -13.18 -32.82 9.28
C ARG A 210 -14.17 -31.99 10.10
N ARG A 211 -13.80 -30.77 10.46
CA ARG A 211 -14.61 -29.81 11.22
C ARG A 211 -15.25 -28.75 10.34
N TRP A 212 -15.36 -28.98 9.03
CA TRP A 212 -15.86 -28.02 8.03
C TRP A 212 -17.21 -27.39 8.37
N ARG A 213 -18.09 -28.13 9.09
CA ARG A 213 -19.40 -27.62 9.52
C ARG A 213 -19.29 -26.45 10.49
N GLU A 214 -18.20 -26.34 11.23
CA GLU A 214 -17.97 -25.24 12.16
C GLU A 214 -17.73 -23.94 11.42
N LEU A 215 -17.20 -23.97 10.20
CA LEU A 215 -17.05 -22.82 9.32
C LEU A 215 -18.37 -22.12 8.99
N LYS A 216 -19.51 -22.74 9.34
CA LYS A 216 -20.86 -22.23 8.99
C LYS A 216 -21.01 -21.96 7.49
N PRO A 217 -20.68 -22.93 6.60
CA PRO A 217 -20.54 -22.65 5.17
C PRO A 217 -21.81 -22.08 4.55
N PHE A 218 -22.99 -22.58 4.88
CA PHE A 218 -24.25 -22.12 4.29
C PHE A 218 -24.69 -20.75 4.84
N THR A 219 -24.77 -20.60 6.17
CA THR A 219 -25.18 -19.35 6.81
C THR A 219 -24.11 -18.26 6.68
N GLY A 220 -22.83 -18.63 6.69
CA GLY A 220 -21.71 -17.73 6.45
C GLY A 220 -21.65 -17.26 5.00
N LEU A 221 -21.84 -18.16 4.02
CA LEU A 221 -21.94 -17.78 2.61
C LEU A 221 -23.14 -16.86 2.37
N LEU A 222 -24.28 -17.14 3.02
CA LEU A 222 -25.42 -16.23 2.95
C LEU A 222 -25.06 -14.83 3.47
N LEU A 223 -24.37 -14.74 4.63
CA LEU A 223 -23.89 -13.45 5.15
C LEU A 223 -22.92 -12.77 4.18
N PHE A 224 -21.98 -13.52 3.60
CA PHE A 224 -21.06 -13.00 2.58
C PHE A 224 -21.81 -12.43 1.38
N LEU A 225 -22.79 -13.17 0.86
CA LEU A 225 -23.59 -12.71 -0.27
C LEU A 225 -24.46 -11.51 0.07
N LEU A 226 -25.06 -11.47 1.27
CA LEU A 226 -25.86 -10.31 1.71
C LEU A 226 -25.02 -9.03 1.79
N ILE A 227 -23.73 -9.12 2.07
CA ILE A 227 -22.83 -7.96 2.13
C ILE A 227 -22.26 -7.63 0.75
N ALA A 228 -21.74 -8.63 0.02
CA ALA A 228 -20.99 -8.40 -1.21
C ALA A 228 -21.87 -8.28 -2.46
N ALA A 229 -22.93 -9.10 -2.60
CA ALA A 229 -23.69 -9.17 -3.83
C ALA A 229 -24.53 -7.93 -4.17
N PRO A 230 -25.13 -7.20 -3.22
CA PRO A 230 -26.03 -6.08 -3.57
C PRO A 230 -25.38 -5.05 -4.48
N TRP A 231 -24.15 -4.60 -4.14
CA TRP A 231 -23.46 -3.62 -4.99
C TRP A 231 -23.12 -4.20 -6.37
N HIS A 232 -22.61 -5.42 -6.44
CA HIS A 232 -22.26 -6.02 -7.73
C HIS A 232 -23.48 -6.17 -8.64
N ILE A 233 -24.65 -6.52 -8.06
CA ILE A 233 -25.90 -6.60 -8.82
C ILE A 233 -26.34 -5.21 -9.29
N LEU A 234 -26.34 -4.21 -8.41
CA LEU A 234 -26.73 -2.85 -8.74
C LEU A 234 -25.80 -2.23 -9.80
N ALA A 235 -24.48 -2.44 -9.66
CA ALA A 235 -23.50 -1.96 -10.63
C ALA A 235 -23.70 -2.61 -12.01
N GLY A 236 -24.01 -3.91 -12.03
CA GLY A 236 -24.35 -4.61 -13.28
C GLY A 236 -25.62 -4.14 -13.94
N LEU A 237 -26.68 -3.86 -13.15
CA LEU A 237 -27.93 -3.32 -13.66
C LEU A 237 -27.82 -1.87 -14.14
N ALA A 238 -27.03 -1.04 -13.46
CA ALA A 238 -26.78 0.34 -13.84
C ALA A 238 -25.88 0.49 -15.07
N ASN A 239 -25.07 -0.52 -15.36
CA ASN A 239 -24.08 -0.49 -16.44
C ASN A 239 -24.17 -1.75 -17.30
N PRO A 240 -25.27 -1.95 -18.07
CA PRO A 240 -25.43 -3.10 -18.97
C PRO A 240 -24.57 -2.96 -20.21
N ASP A 241 -24.42 -4.03 -20.98
CA ASP A 241 -23.81 -3.98 -22.31
C ASP A 241 -24.52 -2.97 -23.22
N GLN A 242 -23.77 -2.29 -24.09
CA GLN A 242 -24.31 -1.33 -25.07
C GLN A 242 -24.07 -1.86 -26.48
N GLY A 243 -25.09 -1.74 -27.34
CA GLY A 243 -25.04 -2.24 -28.71
C GLY A 243 -24.73 -3.75 -28.78
N ASN A 244 -23.86 -4.12 -29.73
CA ASN A 244 -23.38 -5.50 -29.89
C ASN A 244 -21.86 -5.53 -29.71
N PRO A 245 -21.36 -5.55 -28.46
CA PRO A 245 -19.93 -5.58 -28.21
C PRO A 245 -19.32 -6.93 -28.66
N VAL A 246 -18.15 -6.89 -29.25
CA VAL A 246 -17.42 -8.09 -29.72
C VAL A 246 -15.99 -8.07 -29.19
N GLY A 247 -15.61 -9.14 -28.48
CA GLY A 247 -14.26 -9.24 -27.91
C GLY A 247 -13.99 -8.24 -26.79
N ASN A 248 -12.72 -7.91 -26.55
CA ASN A 248 -12.29 -7.03 -25.48
C ASN A 248 -11.92 -5.60 -25.94
N HIS A 249 -12.16 -5.26 -27.19
CA HIS A 249 -11.90 -3.92 -27.75
C HIS A 249 -13.22 -3.19 -27.98
N PRO A 250 -13.59 -2.23 -27.11
CA PRO A 250 -14.83 -1.48 -27.28
C PRO A 250 -14.74 -0.50 -28.45
N THR A 251 -15.88 -0.17 -29.02
CA THR A 251 -16.05 0.91 -29.98
C THR A 251 -17.19 1.82 -29.52
N ILE A 252 -17.30 3.02 -30.09
CA ILE A 252 -18.34 3.97 -29.70
C ILE A 252 -19.73 3.35 -29.88
N GLY A 253 -20.48 3.24 -28.80
CA GLY A 253 -21.81 2.65 -28.77
C GLY A 253 -21.87 1.09 -28.74
N HIS A 254 -20.72 0.43 -28.82
CA HIS A 254 -20.62 -1.04 -28.72
C HIS A 254 -19.59 -1.40 -27.66
N VAL A 255 -20.02 -1.47 -26.40
CA VAL A 255 -19.13 -1.65 -25.25
C VAL A 255 -19.77 -2.62 -24.25
N HIS A 256 -18.96 -3.55 -23.77
CA HIS A 256 -19.38 -4.44 -22.67
C HIS A 256 -19.60 -3.65 -21.39
N GLY A 257 -20.64 -4.01 -20.67
CA GLY A 257 -21.00 -3.44 -19.39
C GLY A 257 -20.16 -3.97 -18.23
N PHE A 258 -20.64 -3.67 -17.02
CA PHE A 258 -19.93 -3.95 -15.77
C PHE A 258 -19.54 -5.44 -15.62
N TRP A 259 -20.44 -6.39 -15.94
CA TRP A 259 -20.17 -7.81 -15.70
C TRP A 259 -18.94 -8.30 -16.46
N TYR A 260 -18.87 -7.99 -17.77
CA TYR A 260 -17.70 -8.37 -18.56
C TYR A 260 -16.48 -7.58 -18.14
N PHE A 261 -16.59 -6.25 -18.06
CA PHE A 261 -15.43 -5.42 -17.77
C PHE A 261 -14.83 -5.75 -16.41
N TYR A 262 -15.66 -5.83 -15.35
CA TYR A 262 -15.16 -6.04 -14.00
C TYR A 262 -14.67 -7.48 -13.78
N PHE A 263 -15.45 -8.50 -14.16
CA PHE A 263 -15.10 -9.89 -13.85
C PHE A 263 -14.18 -10.53 -14.89
N ILE A 264 -14.36 -10.23 -16.18
CA ILE A 264 -13.55 -10.85 -17.23
C ILE A 264 -12.31 -9.99 -17.50
N ASN A 265 -12.48 -8.72 -17.88
CA ASN A 265 -11.35 -7.87 -18.26
C ASN A 265 -10.40 -7.57 -17.08
N GLU A 266 -10.95 -7.14 -15.92
CA GLU A 266 -10.15 -6.72 -14.77
C GLU A 266 -9.63 -7.88 -13.91
N HIS A 267 -10.21 -9.06 -13.96
CA HIS A 267 -9.74 -10.19 -13.18
C HIS A 267 -9.09 -11.29 -14.03
N VAL A 268 -9.79 -11.80 -15.05
CA VAL A 268 -9.31 -12.94 -15.85
C VAL A 268 -8.27 -12.47 -16.88
N LEU A 269 -8.63 -11.52 -17.75
CA LEU A 269 -7.73 -11.04 -18.81
C LEU A 269 -6.52 -10.30 -18.23
N ARG A 270 -6.72 -9.56 -17.13
CA ARG A 270 -5.61 -8.93 -16.39
C ARG A 270 -4.62 -9.94 -15.83
N PHE A 271 -5.10 -11.07 -15.29
CA PHE A 271 -4.22 -12.14 -14.84
C PHE A 271 -3.43 -12.75 -15.99
N LEU A 272 -4.06 -12.94 -17.16
CA LEU A 272 -3.42 -13.47 -18.37
C LEU A 272 -2.51 -12.46 -19.07
N GLY A 273 -2.58 -11.16 -18.71
CA GLY A 273 -1.84 -10.11 -19.39
C GLY A 273 -2.50 -9.60 -20.67
N GLU A 274 -3.79 -9.91 -20.87
CA GLU A 274 -4.60 -9.58 -22.05
C GLU A 274 -5.67 -8.51 -21.78
N ARG A 275 -5.56 -7.81 -20.65
CA ARG A 275 -6.49 -6.73 -20.27
C ARG A 275 -6.48 -5.60 -21.30
N PHE A 276 -7.64 -5.06 -21.59
CA PHE A 276 -7.78 -3.82 -22.37
C PHE A 276 -8.40 -2.69 -21.51
N PRO A 277 -7.89 -1.45 -21.59
CA PRO A 277 -6.64 -1.04 -22.23
C PRO A 277 -5.40 -1.58 -21.51
N HIS A 278 -4.30 -1.75 -22.25
CA HIS A 278 -3.03 -2.20 -21.69
C HIS A 278 -2.23 -0.95 -21.28
N ASP A 279 -2.42 -0.52 -20.04
CA ASP A 279 -2.01 0.77 -19.51
C ASP A 279 -0.87 0.71 -18.48
N TYR A 280 -0.18 -0.42 -18.36
CA TYR A 280 0.90 -0.58 -17.40
C TYR A 280 1.98 -1.53 -17.91
N ASN A 281 3.21 -1.28 -17.49
CA ASN A 281 4.35 -2.15 -17.70
C ASN A 281 4.50 -3.16 -16.54
N LYS A 282 4.78 -4.42 -16.88
CA LYS A 282 5.08 -5.44 -15.89
C LYS A 282 6.47 -5.24 -15.33
N LEU A 283 6.60 -5.20 -14.01
CA LEU A 283 7.90 -5.13 -13.35
C LEU A 283 8.74 -6.36 -13.68
N PRO A 284 10.02 -6.21 -14.07
CA PRO A 284 10.92 -7.35 -14.26
C PRO A 284 10.96 -8.23 -13.01
N LEU A 285 10.94 -9.55 -13.17
CA LEU A 285 10.81 -10.50 -12.06
C LEU A 285 11.91 -10.33 -10.99
N SER A 286 13.14 -10.04 -11.40
CA SER A 286 14.25 -9.77 -10.47
C SER A 286 13.99 -8.52 -9.63
N ALA A 287 13.53 -7.44 -10.25
CA ALA A 287 13.18 -6.20 -9.56
C ALA A 287 12.00 -6.44 -8.62
N PHE A 288 10.95 -7.15 -9.07
CA PHE A 288 9.80 -7.53 -8.24
C PHE A 288 10.24 -8.21 -6.93
N TRP A 289 11.08 -9.23 -7.00
CA TRP A 289 11.56 -9.94 -5.80
C TRP A 289 12.47 -9.07 -4.92
N LEU A 290 13.37 -8.30 -5.51
CA LEU A 290 14.29 -7.42 -4.77
C LEU A 290 13.55 -6.28 -4.06
N MET A 291 12.49 -5.73 -4.66
CA MET A 291 11.68 -4.68 -4.06
C MET A 291 11.06 -5.09 -2.72
N HIS A 292 10.79 -6.39 -2.50
CA HIS A 292 10.28 -6.84 -1.20
C HIS A 292 11.29 -6.68 -0.05
N LEU A 293 12.60 -6.65 -0.35
CA LEU A 293 13.60 -6.31 0.64
C LEU A 293 13.52 -4.82 1.03
N VAL A 294 13.14 -3.96 0.08
CA VAL A 294 12.93 -2.53 0.31
C VAL A 294 11.62 -2.29 1.07
N TRP A 295 10.51 -2.91 0.61
CA TRP A 295 9.20 -2.71 1.25
C TRP A 295 9.17 -3.18 2.70
N LEU A 296 9.88 -4.23 3.02
CA LEU A 296 9.99 -4.76 4.38
C LEU A 296 11.17 -4.17 5.17
N PHE A 297 11.99 -3.30 4.58
CA PHE A 297 13.13 -2.69 5.28
C PHE A 297 12.65 -1.79 6.44
N PRO A 298 13.37 -1.80 7.60
CA PRO A 298 14.61 -2.56 7.89
C PRO A 298 14.39 -4.00 8.40
N TRP A 299 13.15 -4.44 8.52
CA TRP A 299 12.80 -5.78 9.05
C TRP A 299 13.19 -6.91 8.09
N SER A 300 13.32 -6.62 6.79
CA SER A 300 13.85 -7.55 5.78
C SER A 300 15.23 -8.09 6.10
N LEU A 301 16.04 -7.37 6.87
CA LEU A 301 17.36 -7.82 7.35
C LEU A 301 17.29 -9.12 8.17
N PHE A 302 16.13 -9.43 8.76
CA PHE A 302 15.92 -10.65 9.54
C PHE A 302 15.30 -11.79 8.71
N ILE A 303 14.99 -11.61 7.42
CA ILE A 303 14.49 -12.67 6.53
C ILE A 303 15.47 -13.86 6.45
N PRO A 304 16.81 -13.69 6.37
CA PRO A 304 17.71 -14.83 6.41
C PRO A 304 17.59 -15.69 7.67
N ALA A 305 17.30 -15.07 8.82
CA ALA A 305 17.03 -15.79 10.06
C ALA A 305 15.71 -16.57 9.99
N LEU A 306 14.66 -15.99 9.39
CA LEU A 306 13.39 -16.67 9.13
C LEU A 306 13.58 -17.89 8.22
N ILE A 307 14.31 -17.74 7.11
CA ILE A 307 14.62 -18.83 6.17
C ILE A 307 15.43 -19.94 6.86
N ALA A 308 16.45 -19.59 7.65
CA ALA A 308 17.27 -20.55 8.38
C ALA A 308 16.45 -21.33 9.42
N ALA A 309 15.51 -20.66 10.11
CA ALA A 309 14.60 -21.31 11.05
C ALA A 309 13.65 -22.28 10.32
N ALA A 310 13.09 -21.82 9.21
CA ALA A 310 12.24 -22.62 8.34
C ALA A 310 12.97 -23.88 7.85
N TRP A 311 14.20 -23.74 7.38
CA TRP A 311 15.01 -24.87 6.90
C TRP A 311 15.32 -25.88 8.00
N LYS A 312 15.63 -25.42 9.21
CA LYS A 312 15.88 -26.30 10.36
C LYS A 312 14.67 -27.12 10.75
N SER A 313 13.50 -26.52 10.75
CA SER A 313 12.25 -27.18 11.17
C SER A 313 11.54 -27.99 10.07
N ARG A 314 12.06 -27.97 8.82
CA ARG A 314 11.40 -28.59 7.66
C ARG A 314 11.02 -30.07 7.82
N LYS A 315 11.83 -30.85 8.56
CA LYS A 315 11.57 -32.29 8.77
C LYS A 315 10.42 -32.57 9.74
N THR A 316 10.13 -31.65 10.64
CA THR A 316 9.10 -31.81 11.68
C THR A 316 7.80 -31.04 11.38
N TRP A 317 7.75 -30.25 10.33
CA TRP A 317 6.63 -29.37 10.03
C TRP A 317 5.29 -30.09 9.91
N ILE A 318 5.22 -31.15 9.09
CA ILE A 318 3.96 -31.86 8.81
C ILE A 318 3.52 -32.64 10.07
N SER A 319 4.45 -33.26 10.79
CA SER A 319 4.13 -33.97 12.03
C SER A 319 3.62 -33.03 13.12
N GLN A 320 4.24 -31.88 13.28
CA GLN A 320 3.81 -30.83 14.21
C GLN A 320 2.41 -30.29 13.85
N LEU A 321 2.14 -30.06 12.55
CA LEU A 321 0.84 -29.58 12.08
C LEU A 321 -0.28 -30.59 12.32
N ARG A 322 -0.02 -31.89 12.13
CA ARG A 322 -0.96 -33.00 12.39
C ARG A 322 -1.14 -33.33 13.86
N GLY A 323 -0.28 -32.82 14.72
CA GLY A 323 -0.32 -33.12 16.15
C GLY A 323 0.15 -34.53 16.52
N ASN A 324 0.81 -35.25 15.59
CA ASN A 324 1.32 -36.61 15.79
C ASN A 324 2.67 -36.66 16.53
N SER A 325 3.08 -35.58 17.18
CA SER A 325 4.26 -35.59 18.05
C SER A 325 3.97 -36.21 19.43
N GLY A 326 3.44 -37.41 19.43
CA GLY A 326 3.18 -38.18 20.67
C GLY A 326 4.42 -38.36 21.55
N GLN A 327 5.61 -38.35 20.96
CA GLN A 327 6.87 -38.52 21.70
C GLN A 327 7.29 -37.30 22.56
N THR A 328 6.78 -36.08 22.25
CA THR A 328 7.07 -34.89 23.04
C THR A 328 6.06 -34.68 24.18
N VAL A 329 4.87 -35.24 24.07
CA VAL A 329 3.82 -35.09 25.07
C VAL A 329 4.08 -36.01 26.29
N ASP A 330 4.56 -37.23 26.04
CA ASP A 330 4.81 -38.21 27.13
C ASP A 330 5.95 -37.80 28.04
N PHE A 331 6.96 -37.09 27.54
CA PHE A 331 8.08 -36.60 28.34
C PHE A 331 7.71 -35.49 29.33
N TYR A 332 6.68 -34.68 29.03
CA TYR A 332 6.24 -33.57 29.88
C TYR A 332 5.06 -33.95 30.83
N LEU A 333 4.41 -35.09 30.59
CA LEU A 333 3.27 -35.52 31.39
C LEU A 333 3.64 -36.02 32.78
N ASP A 334 4.90 -36.44 32.99
CA ASP A 334 5.34 -37.01 34.27
C ASP A 334 5.62 -35.98 35.38
N ASN A 335 5.74 -34.67 35.06
CA ASN A 335 6.22 -33.68 36.02
C ASN A 335 5.44 -32.36 36.11
N ALA A 336 4.30 -32.18 35.45
CA ALA A 336 3.53 -30.93 35.50
C ALA A 336 2.05 -31.15 35.79
N VAL A 337 1.46 -30.23 36.55
CA VAL A 337 0.03 -30.19 36.86
C VAL A 337 -0.77 -30.18 35.54
N ARG A 338 -1.70 -31.12 35.35
CA ARG A 338 -2.45 -31.41 34.10
C ARG A 338 -3.05 -30.20 33.40
N THR A 339 -3.38 -29.12 34.09
CA THR A 339 -3.94 -27.89 33.53
C THR A 339 -2.92 -27.06 32.73
N ASP A 340 -1.67 -27.01 33.15
CA ASP A 340 -0.61 -26.21 32.49
C ASP A 340 -0.15 -26.87 31.19
N VAL A 341 -0.10 -28.22 31.16
CA VAL A 341 0.27 -28.98 29.98
C VAL A 341 -0.77 -28.85 28.86
N ALA A 342 -2.05 -28.90 29.20
CA ALA A 342 -3.13 -28.73 28.22
C ALA A 342 -3.07 -27.33 27.54
N SER A 343 -2.87 -26.29 28.34
CA SER A 343 -2.74 -24.91 27.87
C SER A 343 -1.51 -24.73 26.97
N TYR A 344 -0.39 -25.36 27.35
CA TYR A 344 0.84 -25.36 26.56
C TYR A 344 0.66 -26.02 25.18
N ILE A 345 0.01 -27.20 25.13
CA ILE A 345 -0.26 -27.94 23.87
C ILE A 345 -1.17 -27.13 22.95
N VAL A 346 -2.22 -26.50 23.49
CA VAL A 346 -3.12 -25.64 22.72
C VAL A 346 -2.36 -24.45 22.14
N GLY A 347 -1.52 -23.79 22.94
CA GLY A 347 -0.68 -22.70 22.50
C GLY A 347 0.30 -23.11 21.39
N LEU A 348 0.92 -24.30 21.51
CA LEU A 348 1.85 -24.82 20.49
C LEU A 348 1.13 -25.11 19.17
N LYS A 349 -0.06 -25.71 19.21
CA LYS A 349 -0.86 -25.95 18.00
C LYS A 349 -1.25 -24.64 17.31
N PHE A 350 -1.66 -23.63 18.07
CA PHE A 350 -1.99 -22.31 17.52
C PHE A 350 -0.80 -21.67 16.85
N ARG A 351 0.35 -21.68 17.49
CA ARG A 351 1.60 -21.17 16.95
C ARG A 351 1.96 -21.82 15.60
N VAL A 352 1.93 -23.16 15.55
CA VAL A 352 2.26 -23.92 14.33
C VAL A 352 1.28 -23.58 13.21
N ARG A 353 -0.04 -23.59 13.50
CA ARG A 353 -1.07 -23.25 12.50
C ARG A 353 -0.97 -21.81 12.02
N THR A 354 -0.67 -20.86 12.92
CA THR A 354 -0.39 -19.47 12.55
C THR A 354 0.79 -19.38 11.59
N THR A 355 1.92 -20.03 11.92
CA THR A 355 3.11 -20.02 11.07
C THR A 355 2.78 -20.56 9.67
N TRP A 356 2.06 -21.67 9.57
CA TRP A 356 1.67 -22.25 8.29
C TRP A 356 0.72 -21.34 7.51
N LEU A 357 -0.33 -20.85 8.14
CA LEU A 357 -1.34 -20.01 7.48
C LEU A 357 -0.72 -18.74 6.90
N LEU A 358 0.08 -18.03 7.69
CA LEU A 358 0.75 -16.81 7.24
C LEU A 358 1.80 -17.09 6.15
N SER A 359 2.53 -18.22 6.26
CA SER A 359 3.52 -18.61 5.24
C SER A 359 2.85 -18.99 3.92
N ILE A 360 1.79 -19.80 3.95
CA ILE A 360 1.06 -20.19 2.72
C ILE A 360 0.47 -18.95 2.06
N PHE A 361 -0.19 -18.08 2.82
CA PHE A 361 -0.77 -16.85 2.30
C PHE A 361 0.30 -15.96 1.63
N SER A 362 1.43 -15.76 2.31
CA SER A 362 2.51 -14.92 1.77
C SER A 362 3.16 -15.51 0.53
N VAL A 363 3.48 -16.81 0.56
CA VAL A 363 4.09 -17.50 -0.59
C VAL A 363 3.13 -17.50 -1.78
N PHE A 364 1.85 -17.81 -1.55
CA PHE A 364 0.86 -17.78 -2.63
C PHE A 364 0.74 -16.39 -3.25
N THR A 365 0.64 -15.33 -2.43
CA THR A 365 0.55 -13.94 -2.90
C THR A 365 1.74 -13.57 -3.76
N LEU A 366 2.97 -13.87 -3.31
CA LEU A 366 4.20 -13.59 -4.05
C LEU A 366 4.29 -14.38 -5.36
N CYS A 367 3.95 -15.68 -5.33
CA CYS A 367 3.95 -16.52 -6.52
C CYS A 367 2.88 -16.06 -7.54
N PHE A 368 1.67 -15.74 -7.06
CA PHE A 368 0.60 -15.26 -7.93
C PHE A 368 1.01 -14.01 -8.71
N PHE A 369 1.53 -12.99 -8.04
CA PHE A 369 1.98 -11.77 -8.71
C PHE A 369 3.32 -11.90 -9.44
N SER A 370 4.08 -12.95 -9.22
CA SER A 370 5.21 -13.31 -10.09
C SER A 370 4.77 -13.80 -11.47
N LEU A 371 3.62 -14.46 -11.54
CA LEU A 371 3.07 -15.05 -12.77
C LEU A 371 2.12 -14.09 -13.50
N SER A 372 1.35 -13.30 -12.75
CA SER A 372 0.36 -12.34 -13.27
C SER A 372 0.99 -10.98 -13.56
N THR A 373 0.15 -10.05 -14.02
CA THR A 373 0.44 -8.61 -13.99
C THR A 373 0.77 -8.19 -12.57
N ASN A 374 1.86 -7.46 -12.41
CA ASN A 374 2.27 -6.96 -11.11
C ASN A 374 2.49 -5.45 -11.14
N GLN A 375 2.08 -4.82 -10.06
CA GLN A 375 2.50 -3.49 -9.64
C GLN A 375 3.23 -3.65 -8.30
N GLU A 376 4.10 -2.73 -7.99
CA GLU A 376 4.97 -2.81 -6.81
C GLU A 376 4.21 -2.96 -5.48
N TYR A 377 2.98 -2.46 -5.37
CA TYR A 377 2.15 -2.48 -4.17
C TYR A 377 1.14 -3.64 -4.10
N TYR A 378 0.95 -4.41 -5.16
CA TYR A 378 -0.06 -5.49 -5.17
C TYR A 378 0.17 -6.55 -4.11
N THR A 379 1.40 -6.69 -3.65
CA THR A 379 1.77 -7.64 -2.60
C THR A 379 1.62 -7.11 -1.18
N PHE A 380 1.14 -5.88 -0.99
CA PHE A 380 0.92 -5.29 0.34
C PHE A 380 0.21 -6.26 1.32
N PRO A 381 -0.84 -7.01 0.92
CA PRO A 381 -1.51 -7.94 1.83
C PRO A 381 -0.60 -9.00 2.45
N CYS A 382 0.53 -9.37 1.84
CA CYS A 382 1.45 -10.32 2.43
C CYS A 382 2.54 -9.69 3.32
N TRP A 383 2.72 -8.36 3.28
CA TRP A 383 3.77 -7.71 4.07
C TRP A 383 3.52 -7.80 5.57
N VAL A 384 2.28 -7.59 6.02
CA VAL A 384 1.94 -7.73 7.45
C VAL A 384 2.15 -9.16 7.95
N PRO A 385 1.67 -10.23 7.27
CA PRO A 385 2.03 -11.60 7.56
C PRO A 385 3.53 -11.89 7.64
N LEU A 386 4.31 -11.38 6.67
CA LEU A 386 5.76 -11.55 6.68
C LEU A 386 6.43 -10.84 7.87
N LEU A 387 6.03 -9.62 8.19
CA LEU A 387 6.51 -8.88 9.36
C LEU A 387 6.16 -9.60 10.66
N MET A 388 4.98 -10.21 10.76
CA MET A 388 4.59 -11.04 11.91
C MET A 388 5.48 -12.29 12.05
N LEU A 389 5.78 -12.98 10.95
CA LEU A 389 6.69 -14.13 10.93
C LEU A 389 8.11 -13.74 11.36
N VAL A 390 8.62 -12.63 10.83
CA VAL A 390 9.92 -12.06 11.23
C VAL A 390 9.92 -11.72 12.72
N ALA A 391 8.89 -11.02 13.21
CA ALA A 391 8.77 -10.67 14.63
C ALA A 391 8.74 -11.93 15.53
N GLY A 392 8.01 -12.96 15.11
CA GLY A 392 7.94 -14.25 15.81
C GLY A 392 9.30 -14.92 15.94
N ILE A 393 10.11 -14.92 14.86
CA ILE A 393 11.44 -15.51 14.85
C ILE A 393 12.45 -14.70 15.67
N VAL A 394 12.43 -13.37 15.55
CA VAL A 394 13.31 -12.48 16.33
C VAL A 394 13.03 -12.66 17.82
N ALA A 395 11.77 -12.51 18.26
CA ALA A 395 11.39 -12.66 19.66
C ALA A 395 11.72 -14.07 20.21
N SER A 396 11.37 -15.13 19.46
CA SER A 396 11.66 -16.51 19.88
C SER A 396 13.15 -16.78 20.00
N THR A 397 13.99 -16.16 19.16
CA THR A 397 15.45 -16.32 19.23
C THR A 397 16.04 -15.55 20.41
N GLU A 398 15.49 -14.40 20.76
CA GLU A 398 15.94 -13.58 21.90
C GLU A 398 15.56 -14.17 23.25
N GLU A 399 14.36 -14.73 23.40
CA GLU A 399 13.81 -15.24 24.65
C GLU A 399 14.42 -16.60 25.06
N ARG A 400 14.89 -17.40 24.12
CA ARG A 400 15.36 -18.78 24.35
C ARG A 400 16.67 -18.92 25.15
N ARG A 401 17.33 -17.85 25.53
CA ARG A 401 18.47 -17.92 26.47
C ARG A 401 18.07 -18.35 27.89
N SER A 402 16.77 -18.32 28.23
CA SER A 402 16.28 -18.61 29.59
C SER A 402 15.82 -20.05 29.79
N PHE A 403 15.69 -20.87 28.74
CA PHE A 403 15.21 -22.27 28.85
C PHE A 403 16.20 -23.23 28.15
N GLU A 404 17.00 -23.93 28.94
CA GLU A 404 17.85 -25.04 28.46
C GLU A 404 16.98 -26.30 28.27
N GLY A 405 16.78 -26.72 27.03
CA GLY A 405 16.07 -27.98 26.66
C GLY A 405 15.78 -28.12 25.17
N SER A 406 16.46 -28.99 24.52
CA SER A 406 16.17 -30.01 23.51
C SER A 406 15.59 -29.72 22.12
N GLU A 407 15.49 -28.50 21.55
CA GLU A 407 15.14 -28.37 20.13
C GLU A 407 16.26 -27.68 19.29
N PRO A 408 16.38 -27.99 17.96
CA PRO A 408 17.39 -27.35 17.12
C PRO A 408 17.11 -25.85 16.98
N ARG A 409 17.84 -25.05 17.76
CA ARG A 409 17.63 -23.61 17.95
C ARG A 409 18.33 -22.80 16.88
N LEU A 410 17.68 -21.70 16.45
CA LEU A 410 18.37 -20.69 15.68
C LEU A 410 19.36 -19.96 16.60
N SER A 411 20.62 -19.85 16.17
CA SER A 411 21.63 -19.10 16.93
C SER A 411 21.33 -17.60 16.88
N THR A 412 21.48 -16.89 17.99
CA THR A 412 21.43 -15.42 18.06
C THR A 412 22.44 -14.73 17.13
N ARG A 413 23.43 -15.47 16.66
CA ARG A 413 24.40 -14.99 15.64
C ARG A 413 23.71 -14.48 14.38
N TRP A 414 22.60 -15.10 13.95
CA TRP A 414 21.83 -14.62 12.80
C TRP A 414 21.31 -13.20 12.99
N LEU A 415 20.79 -12.89 14.18
CA LEU A 415 20.33 -11.54 14.51
C LEU A 415 21.49 -10.56 14.63
N THR A 416 22.65 -11.01 15.14
CA THR A 416 23.86 -10.18 15.24
C THR A 416 24.42 -9.86 13.85
N TYR A 417 24.43 -10.84 12.93
CA TYR A 417 24.84 -10.60 11.55
C TYR A 417 23.87 -9.67 10.81
N ALA A 418 22.57 -9.86 10.98
CA ALA A 418 21.55 -8.95 10.41
C ALA A 418 21.80 -7.49 10.84
N GLN A 419 22.07 -7.26 12.11
CA GLN A 419 22.35 -5.91 12.63
C GLN A 419 23.74 -5.40 12.21
N LEU A 420 24.73 -6.28 12.05
CA LEU A 420 26.01 -5.88 11.47
C LEU A 420 25.85 -5.42 10.00
N VAL A 421 25.09 -6.19 9.21
CA VAL A 421 24.76 -5.78 7.82
C VAL A 421 24.06 -4.44 7.82
N PHE A 422 23.09 -4.23 8.74
CA PHE A 422 22.41 -2.95 8.86
C PHE A 422 23.36 -1.80 9.22
N ALA A 423 24.32 -2.04 10.14
CA ALA A 423 25.32 -1.05 10.51
C ALA A 423 26.24 -0.70 9.32
N VAL A 424 26.69 -1.71 8.56
CA VAL A 424 27.52 -1.48 7.36
C VAL A 424 26.75 -0.70 6.30
N VAL A 425 25.53 -1.13 5.97
CA VAL A 425 24.67 -0.42 5.01
C VAL A 425 24.37 1.00 5.49
N GLY A 426 24.06 1.16 6.77
CA GLY A 426 23.80 2.47 7.37
C GLY A 426 24.97 3.43 7.24
N VAL A 427 26.20 2.95 7.52
CA VAL A 427 27.43 3.75 7.33
C VAL A 427 27.62 4.13 5.85
N LEU A 428 27.47 3.18 4.93
CA LEU A 428 27.62 3.45 3.49
C LEU A 428 26.62 4.48 2.99
N VAL A 429 25.34 4.36 3.38
CA VAL A 429 24.30 5.31 3.01
C VAL A 429 24.56 6.68 3.67
N ALA A 430 24.97 6.71 4.94
CA ALA A 430 25.31 7.97 5.62
C ALA A 430 26.50 8.69 4.93
N LEU A 431 27.50 7.95 4.49
CA LEU A 431 28.62 8.51 3.71
C LEU A 431 28.17 9.06 2.36
N ALA A 432 27.30 8.32 1.64
CA ALA A 432 26.76 8.78 0.36
C ALA A 432 25.92 10.06 0.52
N LEU A 433 25.03 10.11 1.54
CA LEU A 433 24.27 11.31 1.89
C LEU A 433 25.18 12.47 2.30
N GLY A 434 26.22 12.19 3.10
CA GLY A 434 27.23 13.16 3.49
C GLY A 434 27.99 13.74 2.29
N TRP A 435 28.33 12.89 1.31
CA TRP A 435 28.93 13.36 0.06
C TRP A 435 27.98 14.27 -0.75
N GLY A 436 26.70 13.89 -0.88
CA GLY A 436 25.70 14.75 -1.53
C GLY A 436 25.53 16.11 -0.83
N LEU A 437 25.49 16.12 0.50
CA LEU A 437 25.44 17.34 1.30
C LEU A 437 26.68 18.19 1.12
N TRP A 438 27.85 17.58 1.11
CA TRP A 438 29.13 18.28 0.90
C TRP A 438 29.22 18.89 -0.51
N SER A 439 28.83 18.14 -1.53
CA SER A 439 28.87 18.60 -2.93
C SER A 439 27.92 19.79 -3.19
N SER A 440 26.81 19.87 -2.46
CA SER A 440 25.80 20.94 -2.60
C SER A 440 25.96 22.08 -1.59
N ARG A 441 26.99 22.07 -0.74
CA ARG A 441 27.10 23.02 0.40
C ARG A 441 27.13 24.50 0.03
N SER A 442 27.69 24.84 -1.13
CA SER A 442 27.81 26.23 -1.65
C SER A 442 26.59 26.67 -2.46
N LEU A 443 25.69 25.77 -2.80
CA LEU A 443 24.52 26.08 -3.60
C LEU A 443 23.44 26.74 -2.72
N PRO A 444 22.66 27.73 -3.24
CA PRO A 444 21.51 28.26 -2.53
C PRO A 444 20.44 27.18 -2.36
N TYR A 445 19.53 27.40 -1.41
CA TYR A 445 18.33 26.58 -1.30
C TYR A 445 17.42 26.84 -2.50
N VAL A 446 16.90 25.75 -3.08
CA VAL A 446 15.96 25.77 -4.21
C VAL A 446 14.68 25.06 -3.76
N SER A 447 13.55 25.72 -3.91
CA SER A 447 12.23 25.16 -3.53
C SER A 447 11.72 24.13 -4.55
N ASP A 448 11.94 24.37 -5.83
CA ASP A 448 11.60 23.46 -6.92
C ASP A 448 12.76 22.51 -7.19
N ILE A 449 12.65 21.30 -6.68
CA ILE A 449 13.67 20.25 -6.88
C ILE A 449 13.74 19.80 -8.35
N GLY A 450 12.65 19.94 -9.11
CA GLY A 450 12.57 19.48 -10.51
C GLY A 450 13.64 20.08 -11.39
N THR A 451 14.00 21.34 -11.17
CA THR A 451 15.07 22.04 -11.91
C THR A 451 16.47 21.47 -11.66
N LEU A 452 16.64 20.66 -10.60
CA LEU A 452 17.92 20.10 -10.16
C LEU A 452 18.07 18.60 -10.47
N LEU A 453 17.03 17.97 -10.98
CA LEU A 453 17.02 16.53 -11.29
C LEU A 453 17.56 16.25 -12.69
N ALA A 454 18.09 15.03 -12.85
CA ALA A 454 18.46 14.53 -14.18
C ALA A 454 17.23 13.83 -14.78
N HIS A 455 16.89 14.14 -16.04
CA HIS A 455 15.81 13.44 -16.74
C HIS A 455 16.32 12.12 -17.34
N ARG A 456 16.22 11.03 -16.56
CA ARG A 456 16.80 9.72 -16.94
C ARG A 456 15.80 8.73 -17.53
N GLY A 457 14.51 9.05 -17.65
CA GLY A 457 13.51 8.20 -18.29
C GLY A 457 13.31 6.82 -17.64
N VAL A 458 13.58 6.69 -16.32
CA VAL A 458 13.42 5.43 -15.59
C VAL A 458 12.00 5.25 -15.05
N GLY A 459 11.08 6.18 -15.40
CA GLY A 459 9.79 6.34 -14.72
C GLY A 459 8.73 5.28 -14.93
N ASP A 460 8.84 4.43 -15.95
CA ASP A 460 7.69 3.62 -16.39
C ASP A 460 7.39 2.39 -15.54
N TYR A 461 8.24 2.05 -14.56
CA TYR A 461 8.12 0.81 -13.79
C TYR A 461 7.72 0.98 -12.33
N THR A 462 7.87 2.17 -11.74
CA THR A 462 7.64 2.40 -10.32
C THR A 462 6.89 3.70 -10.11
N LEU A 463 5.66 3.62 -9.54
CA LEU A 463 4.85 4.79 -9.23
C LEU A 463 5.48 5.69 -8.15
N SER A 464 6.26 5.11 -7.23
CA SER A 464 6.65 5.77 -6.00
C SER A 464 8.12 6.13 -5.88
N MET A 465 8.98 5.59 -6.74
CA MET A 465 10.44 5.74 -6.62
C MET A 465 11.11 6.25 -7.90
N SER A 466 10.38 6.59 -8.94
CA SER A 466 10.91 6.98 -10.24
C SER A 466 11.94 8.11 -10.16
N HIS A 467 11.62 9.16 -9.41
CA HIS A 467 12.48 10.35 -9.29
C HIS A 467 13.66 10.19 -8.32
N VAL A 468 13.72 9.12 -7.53
CA VAL A 468 14.89 8.84 -6.67
C VAL A 468 16.13 8.56 -7.51
N PHE A 469 15.96 7.99 -8.70
CA PHE A 469 17.04 7.72 -9.64
C PHE A 469 17.51 8.96 -10.42
N ASP A 470 16.73 10.04 -10.39
CA ASP A 470 17.05 11.31 -11.03
C ASP A 470 17.88 12.25 -10.14
N LEU A 471 18.14 11.86 -8.89
CA LEU A 471 18.93 12.65 -7.94
C LEU A 471 20.33 12.96 -8.49
N THR A 472 20.70 14.22 -8.41
CA THR A 472 22.02 14.76 -8.74
C THR A 472 22.70 15.30 -7.49
N GLY A 473 24.02 15.58 -7.54
CA GLY A 473 24.68 16.29 -6.45
C GLY A 473 23.99 17.61 -6.08
N PRO A 474 23.64 18.48 -7.05
CA PRO A 474 22.91 19.72 -6.80
C PRO A 474 21.54 19.54 -6.14
N SER A 475 20.81 18.44 -6.39
CA SER A 475 19.48 18.22 -5.80
C SER A 475 19.49 18.17 -4.28
N PHE A 476 20.64 17.87 -3.65
CA PHE A 476 20.79 17.93 -2.20
C PHE A 476 20.66 19.35 -1.63
N ALA A 477 20.75 20.41 -2.45
CA ALA A 477 20.45 21.76 -1.99
C ALA A 477 18.99 21.88 -1.51
N ALA A 478 18.05 21.19 -2.15
CA ALA A 478 16.64 21.11 -1.73
C ALA A 478 16.39 20.08 -0.62
N LEU A 479 17.26 19.07 -0.46
CA LEU A 479 17.07 17.93 0.43
C LEU A 479 17.94 17.94 1.68
N ARG A 480 18.53 19.09 2.07
CA ARG A 480 19.51 19.16 3.20
C ARG A 480 18.95 18.58 4.49
N LEU A 481 17.79 19.05 4.94
CA LEU A 481 17.21 18.60 6.20
C LEU A 481 16.90 17.08 6.20
N PRO A 482 16.17 16.52 5.23
CA PRO A 482 15.92 15.09 5.21
C PRO A 482 17.19 14.26 5.05
N ALA A 483 18.16 14.71 4.26
CA ALA A 483 19.42 14.00 4.09
C ALA A 483 20.25 13.97 5.39
N ILE A 484 20.30 15.07 6.16
CA ILE A 484 20.97 15.11 7.48
C ILE A 484 20.28 14.14 8.45
N LEU A 485 18.95 14.22 8.57
CA LEU A 485 18.19 13.34 9.47
C LEU A 485 18.39 11.85 9.13
N ALA A 486 18.30 11.51 7.85
CA ALA A 486 18.53 10.15 7.37
C ALA A 486 19.97 9.68 7.63
N ALA A 487 20.97 10.53 7.34
CA ALA A 487 22.39 10.20 7.56
C ALA A 487 22.68 9.95 9.03
N VAL A 488 22.21 10.82 9.93
CA VAL A 488 22.42 10.69 11.39
C VAL A 488 21.70 9.43 11.91
N ALA A 489 20.45 9.20 11.51
CA ALA A 489 19.69 8.03 11.94
C ALA A 489 20.36 6.73 11.49
N LEU A 490 20.76 6.64 10.22
CA LEU A 490 21.37 5.43 9.63
C LEU A 490 22.82 5.21 10.10
N LEU A 491 23.51 6.26 10.51
CA LEU A 491 24.84 6.13 11.11
C LEU A 491 24.75 5.63 12.57
N ILE A 492 23.99 6.32 13.41
CA ILE A 492 23.99 6.09 14.87
C ILE A 492 23.17 4.86 15.24
N GLY A 493 21.95 4.77 14.72
CA GLY A 493 20.98 3.75 15.18
C GLY A 493 21.41 2.32 14.91
N PRO A 494 21.82 1.95 13.68
CA PRO A 494 22.29 0.59 13.38
C PRO A 494 23.56 0.20 14.13
N LEU A 495 24.50 1.12 14.31
CA LEU A 495 25.73 0.89 15.11
C LEU A 495 25.37 0.64 16.58
N ALA A 496 24.52 1.47 17.15
CA ALA A 496 24.03 1.29 18.52
C ALA A 496 23.31 -0.04 18.68
N GLY A 497 22.44 -0.40 17.73
CA GLY A 497 21.72 -1.68 17.71
C GLY A 497 22.66 -2.88 17.68
N TRP A 498 23.70 -2.83 16.86
CA TRP A 498 24.71 -3.90 16.80
C TRP A 498 25.50 -4.02 18.10
N ILE A 499 25.95 -2.90 18.69
CA ILE A 499 26.64 -2.88 19.98
C ILE A 499 25.74 -3.43 21.09
N LEU A 500 24.51 -2.95 21.21
CA LEU A 500 23.51 -3.44 22.17
C LEU A 500 23.29 -4.96 22.03
N ARG A 501 23.24 -5.48 20.80
CA ARG A 501 23.10 -6.91 20.54
C ARG A 501 24.30 -7.69 21.05
N LYS A 502 25.52 -7.20 20.85
CA LYS A 502 26.73 -7.81 21.40
C LYS A 502 26.78 -7.79 22.92
N MET A 503 26.24 -6.74 23.52
CA MET A 503 26.09 -6.63 24.98
C MET A 503 24.92 -7.49 25.55
N ASN A 504 24.27 -8.30 24.72
CA ASN A 504 23.11 -9.13 25.07
C ASN A 504 21.85 -8.32 25.50
N ARG A 505 21.80 -7.03 25.17
CA ARG A 505 20.63 -6.16 25.35
C ARG A 505 19.70 -6.29 24.15
N HIS A 506 19.07 -7.46 24.02
CA HIS A 506 18.38 -7.86 22.80
C HIS A 506 17.13 -7.00 22.52
N LEU A 507 16.33 -6.68 23.54
CA LEU A 507 15.13 -5.85 23.37
C LEU A 507 15.49 -4.47 22.86
N GLU A 508 16.45 -3.82 23.50
CA GLU A 508 16.90 -2.48 23.14
C GLU A 508 17.54 -2.46 21.74
N ALA A 509 18.27 -3.54 21.40
CA ALA A 509 18.84 -3.69 20.06
C ALA A 509 17.77 -3.78 18.96
N THR A 510 16.63 -4.43 19.22
CA THR A 510 15.53 -4.50 18.26
C THR A 510 14.71 -3.20 18.25
N ILE A 511 14.53 -2.55 19.40
CA ILE A 511 13.89 -1.22 19.46
C ILE A 511 14.73 -0.17 18.70
N SER A 512 16.07 -0.25 18.76
CA SER A 512 16.92 0.70 18.00
C SER A 512 16.69 0.60 16.48
N VAL A 513 16.38 -0.59 15.96
CA VAL A 513 15.99 -0.77 14.54
C VAL A 513 14.72 0.02 14.23
N ALA A 514 13.69 -0.08 15.09
CA ALA A 514 12.43 0.64 14.90
C ALA A 514 12.60 2.16 15.04
N ILE A 515 13.41 2.63 16.00
CA ILE A 515 13.69 4.07 16.17
C ILE A 515 14.43 4.62 14.94
N THR A 516 15.46 3.90 14.49
CA THR A 516 16.19 4.27 13.26
C THR A 516 15.25 4.40 12.08
N ALA A 517 14.40 3.39 11.89
CA ALA A 517 13.40 3.40 10.83
C ALA A 517 12.42 4.57 10.97
N ALA A 518 11.91 4.84 12.16
CA ALA A 518 10.97 5.95 12.38
C ALA A 518 11.60 7.31 12.01
N ILE A 519 12.84 7.59 12.44
CA ILE A 519 13.54 8.82 12.09
C ILE A 519 13.82 8.88 10.58
N PHE A 520 14.22 7.77 9.97
CA PHE A 520 14.42 7.67 8.52
C PHE A 520 13.12 7.93 7.76
N LEU A 521 11.99 7.37 8.22
CA LEU A 521 10.68 7.58 7.59
C LEU A 521 10.16 9.01 7.76
N ILE A 522 10.47 9.67 8.88
CA ILE A 522 10.20 11.11 9.05
C ILE A 522 11.04 11.91 8.03
N ALA A 523 12.31 11.58 7.87
CA ALA A 523 13.16 12.20 6.86
C ALA A 523 12.62 11.95 5.44
N ALA A 524 12.18 10.73 5.15
CA ALA A 524 11.55 10.37 3.89
C ALA A 524 10.26 11.17 3.65
N HIS A 525 9.43 11.39 4.67
CA HIS A 525 8.24 12.24 4.56
C HIS A 525 8.61 13.69 4.21
N ILE A 526 9.62 14.25 4.88
CA ILE A 526 10.09 15.62 4.57
C ILE A 526 10.62 15.69 3.13
N ALA A 527 11.35 14.65 2.68
CA ALA A 527 11.78 14.56 1.28
C ALA A 527 10.58 14.50 0.31
N PHE A 528 9.59 13.66 0.60
CA PHE A 528 8.36 13.55 -0.20
C PHE A 528 7.65 14.90 -0.35
N ALA A 529 7.53 15.67 0.72
CA ALA A 529 7.00 17.03 0.68
C ALA A 529 7.85 17.98 -0.18
N ARG A 530 9.16 17.74 -0.32
CA ARG A 530 10.02 18.53 -1.24
C ARG A 530 9.83 18.13 -2.70
N PHE A 531 9.40 16.89 -2.97
CA PHE A 531 9.05 16.42 -4.31
C PHE A 531 7.62 16.78 -4.73
N GLU A 532 6.80 17.36 -3.85
CA GLU A 532 5.39 17.71 -4.12
C GLU A 532 5.21 18.44 -5.47
N PRO A 533 6.03 19.47 -5.84
CA PRO A 533 5.83 20.18 -7.11
C PRO A 533 5.93 19.28 -8.36
N MET A 534 6.68 18.17 -8.28
CA MET A 534 6.78 17.19 -9.37
C MET A 534 5.63 16.19 -9.34
N LEU A 535 5.26 15.76 -8.14
CA LEU A 535 4.32 14.66 -7.93
C LEU A 535 2.86 15.11 -7.94
N SER A 536 2.60 16.42 -7.72
CA SER A 536 1.25 16.99 -7.65
C SER A 536 1.19 18.26 -8.49
N SER A 537 0.09 18.46 -9.17
CA SER A 537 -0.21 19.71 -9.89
C SER A 537 -1.05 20.69 -9.06
N LYS A 538 -1.12 20.48 -7.72
CA LYS A 538 -1.84 21.39 -6.80
C LYS A 538 -1.41 22.85 -6.91
N PRO A 539 -0.12 23.22 -7.06
CA PRO A 539 0.26 24.64 -7.24
C PRO A 539 -0.38 25.29 -8.47
N MET A 540 -0.65 24.50 -9.53
CA MET A 540 -1.39 24.98 -10.70
C MET A 540 -2.87 25.10 -10.43
N ALA A 541 -3.44 24.17 -9.65
CA ALA A 541 -4.81 24.30 -9.16
C ALA A 541 -5.00 25.57 -8.33
N ASP A 542 -4.06 25.89 -7.43
CA ASP A 542 -4.10 27.13 -6.62
C ASP A 542 -4.04 28.38 -7.50
N THR A 543 -3.26 28.35 -8.58
CA THR A 543 -3.22 29.42 -9.57
C THR A 543 -4.55 29.57 -10.29
N LEU A 544 -5.17 28.47 -10.72
CA LEU A 544 -6.53 28.48 -11.32
C LEU A 544 -7.57 29.01 -10.34
N LEU A 545 -7.58 28.53 -9.09
CA LEU A 545 -8.49 29.00 -8.05
C LEU A 545 -8.40 30.51 -7.79
N SER A 546 -7.20 31.09 -7.97
CA SER A 546 -6.99 32.53 -7.75
C SER A 546 -7.27 33.41 -8.97
N LYS A 547 -7.18 32.86 -10.20
CA LYS A 547 -7.17 33.65 -11.44
C LYS A 547 -8.25 33.28 -12.46
N ALA A 548 -8.81 32.08 -12.39
CA ALA A 548 -9.79 31.62 -13.36
C ALA A 548 -11.22 31.98 -12.91
N ALA A 549 -12.09 32.23 -13.89
CA ALA A 549 -13.51 32.39 -13.67
C ALA A 549 -14.24 31.04 -13.82
N SER A 550 -15.39 30.90 -13.19
CA SER A 550 -16.20 29.67 -13.27
C SER A 550 -16.73 29.36 -14.67
N SER A 551 -16.80 30.37 -15.53
CA SER A 551 -17.15 30.23 -16.94
C SER A 551 -16.00 29.76 -17.84
N ASP A 552 -14.77 29.81 -17.36
CA ASP A 552 -13.57 29.42 -18.12
C ASP A 552 -13.56 27.92 -18.42
N GLN A 553 -12.69 27.52 -19.35
CA GLN A 553 -12.55 26.12 -19.75
C GLN A 553 -11.15 25.62 -19.41
N PHE A 554 -11.05 24.56 -18.59
CA PHE A 554 -9.80 23.86 -18.36
C PHE A 554 -9.62 22.73 -19.37
N ILE A 555 -8.43 22.62 -19.95
CA ILE A 555 -8.06 21.66 -20.99
C ILE A 555 -6.73 21.02 -20.62
N ILE A 556 -6.63 19.70 -20.74
CA ILE A 556 -5.41 18.93 -20.55
C ILE A 556 -4.95 18.44 -21.93
N TYR A 557 -3.71 18.76 -22.30
CA TYR A 557 -3.05 18.16 -23.46
C TYR A 557 -2.16 17.04 -22.98
N GLY A 558 -2.73 15.84 -22.85
CA GLY A 558 -2.10 14.67 -22.27
C GLY A 558 -3.12 13.75 -21.60
N ASP A 559 -2.62 12.82 -20.79
CA ASP A 559 -3.48 11.97 -19.99
C ASP A 559 -4.15 12.79 -18.86
N GLN A 560 -5.38 12.44 -18.52
CA GLN A 560 -6.06 13.04 -17.38
C GLN A 560 -5.30 12.75 -16.06
N ALA A 561 -4.60 11.64 -16.00
CA ALA A 561 -3.74 11.28 -14.89
C ALA A 561 -2.66 12.33 -14.60
N ASP A 562 -2.08 12.96 -15.66
CA ASP A 562 -1.00 13.97 -15.55
C ASP A 562 -1.42 15.22 -14.75
N ALA A 563 -2.72 15.54 -14.71
CA ALA A 563 -3.29 16.70 -14.04
C ALA A 563 -4.48 16.34 -13.14
N SER A 564 -4.55 15.09 -12.68
CA SER A 564 -5.69 14.60 -11.88
C SER A 564 -5.88 15.39 -10.59
N SER A 565 -4.80 15.84 -9.95
CA SER A 565 -4.90 16.69 -8.77
C SER A 565 -5.48 18.07 -9.09
N VAL A 566 -5.19 18.66 -10.27
CA VAL A 566 -5.83 19.91 -10.70
C VAL A 566 -7.34 19.72 -10.77
N VAL A 567 -7.79 18.66 -11.45
CA VAL A 567 -9.22 18.37 -11.61
C VAL A 567 -9.89 18.19 -10.25
N PHE A 568 -9.27 17.45 -9.32
CA PHE A 568 -9.80 17.28 -7.97
C PHE A 568 -9.97 18.62 -7.22
N TYR A 569 -8.93 19.45 -7.18
CA TYR A 569 -8.95 20.69 -6.40
C TYR A 569 -9.79 21.80 -7.05
N THR A 570 -10.01 21.76 -8.37
CA THR A 570 -10.78 22.77 -9.12
C THR A 570 -12.20 22.35 -9.50
N ASP A 571 -12.67 21.18 -9.06
CA ASP A 571 -13.98 20.63 -9.40
C ASP A 571 -15.13 21.62 -9.16
N LYS A 572 -15.08 22.38 -8.04
CA LYS A 572 -16.09 23.40 -7.72
C LYS A 572 -15.90 24.73 -8.43
N LEU A 573 -14.76 24.94 -9.09
CA LEU A 573 -14.47 26.18 -9.79
C LEU A 573 -15.14 26.23 -11.16
N PHE A 574 -14.95 25.19 -11.97
CA PHE A 574 -15.42 25.17 -13.33
C PHE A 574 -16.83 24.59 -13.44
N HIS A 575 -17.72 25.30 -14.17
CA HIS A 575 -19.08 24.80 -14.47
C HIS A 575 -19.08 23.76 -15.60
N LYS A 576 -17.98 23.63 -16.31
CA LYS A 576 -17.82 22.72 -17.44
C LYS A 576 -16.85 21.61 -17.09
N PRO A 577 -17.04 20.39 -17.63
CA PRO A 577 -16.09 19.31 -17.45
C PRO A 577 -14.73 19.69 -18.02
N THR A 578 -13.66 19.12 -17.45
CA THR A 578 -12.30 19.24 -18.00
C THR A 578 -12.23 18.56 -19.36
N LEU A 579 -11.69 19.26 -20.36
CA LEU A 579 -11.51 18.69 -21.69
C LEU A 579 -10.13 18.03 -21.81
N LEU A 580 -10.08 16.93 -22.55
CA LEU A 580 -8.87 16.18 -22.87
C LEU A 580 -8.61 16.27 -24.37
N VAL A 581 -7.39 16.65 -24.76
CA VAL A 581 -7.00 16.66 -26.18
C VAL A 581 -6.64 15.25 -26.60
N GLY A 582 -7.51 14.60 -27.36
CA GLY A 582 -7.36 13.23 -27.82
C GLY A 582 -8.64 12.68 -28.43
N GLU A 583 -8.60 11.42 -28.82
CA GLU A 583 -9.72 10.73 -29.42
C GLU A 583 -10.53 9.95 -28.37
N ARG A 584 -11.84 10.06 -28.45
CA ARG A 584 -12.79 9.27 -27.66
C ARG A 584 -12.68 7.79 -28.03
N CYS A 585 -12.70 6.89 -27.05
CA CYS A 585 -12.72 5.44 -27.25
C CYS A 585 -11.48 4.91 -28.01
N SER A 586 -10.36 5.61 -27.94
CA SER A 586 -9.12 5.22 -28.62
C SER A 586 -8.17 4.50 -27.66
N PRO A 587 -7.63 3.33 -28.04
CA PRO A 587 -6.63 2.62 -27.22
C PRO A 587 -5.28 3.34 -27.15
N TYR A 588 -5.04 4.28 -28.08
CA TYR A 588 -3.85 5.12 -28.15
C TYR A 588 -4.09 6.52 -27.58
N GLY A 589 -5.29 6.75 -27.07
CA GLY A 589 -5.71 8.06 -26.57
C GLY A 589 -5.29 8.27 -25.13
N VAL A 590 -5.52 9.48 -24.70
CA VAL A 590 -5.32 9.99 -23.37
C VAL A 590 -6.30 9.33 -22.39
N GLY A 591 -5.80 8.83 -21.29
CA GLY A 591 -6.61 8.31 -20.20
C GLY A 591 -6.99 6.86 -20.35
N SER A 592 -6.04 5.96 -20.16
CA SER A 592 -6.25 4.51 -20.19
C SER A 592 -7.44 4.05 -19.34
N THR A 593 -7.57 4.57 -18.11
CA THR A 593 -8.71 4.35 -17.20
C THR A 593 -10.04 4.87 -17.75
N MET A 594 -9.99 5.86 -18.64
CA MET A 594 -11.17 6.55 -19.15
C MET A 594 -11.64 5.99 -20.49
N VAL A 595 -10.80 5.26 -21.22
CA VAL A 595 -11.09 4.75 -22.57
C VAL A 595 -12.39 3.96 -22.56
N TRP A 596 -12.54 3.00 -21.66
CA TRP A 596 -13.72 2.16 -21.61
C TRP A 596 -15.02 2.95 -21.37
N GLY A 597 -15.01 3.81 -20.35
CA GLY A 597 -16.14 4.67 -20.00
C GLY A 597 -16.49 5.67 -21.12
N SER A 598 -15.51 6.12 -21.90
CA SER A 598 -15.71 7.05 -23.00
C SER A 598 -16.43 6.43 -24.20
N CYS A 599 -16.44 5.10 -24.35
CA CYS A 599 -17.12 4.40 -25.43
C CYS A 599 -18.66 4.33 -25.27
N TRP A 600 -19.17 4.63 -24.10
CA TRP A 600 -20.60 4.58 -23.81
C TRP A 600 -21.37 5.64 -24.60
N PRO A 601 -22.58 5.35 -25.13
CA PRO A 601 -23.35 6.29 -25.95
C PRO A 601 -23.62 7.62 -25.27
N ASP A 602 -23.90 7.57 -23.96
CA ASP A 602 -24.24 8.70 -23.09
C ASP A 602 -23.02 9.33 -22.39
N ALA A 603 -21.79 8.93 -22.76
CA ALA A 603 -20.59 9.52 -22.20
C ALA A 603 -20.52 11.02 -22.48
N PRO A 604 -20.18 11.87 -21.49
CA PRO A 604 -20.06 13.31 -21.69
C PRO A 604 -18.97 13.64 -22.71
N ARG A 605 -19.14 14.77 -23.41
CA ARG A 605 -18.17 15.25 -24.37
C ARG A 605 -16.98 15.90 -23.64
N VAL A 606 -16.02 15.09 -23.27
CA VAL A 606 -14.78 15.53 -22.60
C VAL A 606 -13.56 15.44 -23.52
N PHE A 607 -13.64 14.77 -24.67
CA PHE A 607 -12.56 14.66 -25.65
C PHE A 607 -12.73 15.68 -26.76
N ILE A 608 -11.65 16.36 -27.13
CA ILE A 608 -11.56 17.27 -28.27
C ILE A 608 -10.35 16.92 -29.13
N SER A 609 -10.49 17.08 -30.45
CA SER A 609 -9.36 16.89 -31.35
C SER A 609 -8.38 18.08 -31.31
N GLU A 610 -7.15 17.88 -31.77
CA GLU A 610 -6.18 18.97 -31.93
C GLU A 610 -6.71 20.08 -32.85
N GLN A 611 -7.46 19.72 -33.89
CA GLN A 611 -8.10 20.69 -34.81
C GLN A 611 -9.16 21.53 -34.08
N GLU A 612 -9.97 20.91 -33.25
CA GLU A 612 -10.94 21.63 -32.41
C GLU A 612 -10.24 22.55 -31.40
N LEU A 613 -9.17 22.09 -30.75
CA LEU A 613 -8.36 22.93 -29.88
C LEU A 613 -7.86 24.19 -30.60
N VAL A 614 -7.25 24.03 -31.78
CA VAL A 614 -6.74 25.15 -32.56
C VAL A 614 -7.85 26.09 -33.00
N SER A 615 -8.99 25.54 -33.47
CA SER A 615 -10.13 26.33 -33.96
C SER A 615 -10.84 27.14 -32.88
N GLU A 616 -10.88 26.63 -31.66
CA GLU A 616 -11.54 27.22 -30.52
C GLU A 616 -10.63 28.10 -29.65
N TRP A 617 -9.30 27.99 -29.81
CA TRP A 617 -8.32 28.75 -29.04
C TRP A 617 -8.47 30.26 -29.28
N GLY A 618 -8.60 31.02 -28.19
CA GLY A 618 -8.82 32.47 -28.22
C GLY A 618 -10.26 32.91 -28.48
N LYS A 619 -11.23 31.99 -28.64
CA LYS A 619 -12.64 32.29 -28.83
C LYS A 619 -13.46 32.04 -27.59
N GLY A 620 -14.54 32.79 -27.42
CA GLY A 620 -15.48 32.61 -26.30
C GLY A 620 -14.85 32.86 -24.93
N ASN A 621 -15.17 32.04 -23.96
CA ASN A 621 -14.60 32.13 -22.62
C ASN A 621 -13.12 31.79 -22.60
N ARG A 622 -12.40 32.29 -21.57
CA ARG A 622 -10.97 32.02 -21.39
C ARG A 622 -10.72 30.51 -21.34
N LYS A 623 -9.63 30.11 -21.96
CA LYS A 623 -9.14 28.72 -21.92
C LYS A 623 -7.82 28.65 -21.17
N TRP A 624 -7.71 27.59 -20.39
CA TRP A 624 -6.52 27.22 -19.66
C TRP A 624 -6.06 25.88 -20.17
N LEU A 625 -4.80 25.79 -20.60
CA LEU A 625 -4.20 24.56 -21.12
C LEU A 625 -3.08 24.11 -20.22
N PHE A 626 -3.18 22.87 -19.78
CA PHE A 626 -2.12 22.15 -19.05
C PHE A 626 -1.45 21.15 -19.99
N ALA A 627 -0.14 21.07 -19.95
CA ALA A 627 0.61 19.96 -20.53
C ALA A 627 1.89 19.68 -19.75
N GLN A 628 2.33 18.41 -19.84
CA GLN A 628 3.53 17.87 -19.20
C GLN A 628 4.47 17.27 -20.25
N ASP A 629 5.77 17.26 -19.99
CA ASP A 629 6.82 16.60 -20.79
C ASP A 629 6.74 16.88 -22.31
N ALA A 630 6.77 15.83 -23.13
CA ALA A 630 6.73 15.92 -24.59
C ALA A 630 5.45 16.59 -25.12
N ASN A 631 4.36 16.58 -24.36
CA ASN A 631 3.10 17.21 -24.76
C ASN A 631 3.18 18.74 -24.74
N GLN A 632 4.08 19.33 -23.95
CA GLN A 632 4.37 20.78 -24.01
C GLN A 632 4.89 21.18 -25.39
N GLN A 633 5.83 20.43 -25.94
CA GLN A 633 6.39 20.71 -27.27
C GLN A 633 5.32 20.61 -28.37
N LYS A 634 4.45 19.59 -28.27
CA LYS A 634 3.32 19.45 -29.20
C LYS A 634 2.36 20.63 -29.11
N ALA A 635 1.99 21.04 -27.88
CA ALA A 635 1.13 22.21 -27.68
C ALA A 635 1.74 23.49 -28.23
N MET A 636 3.05 23.70 -28.04
CA MET A 636 3.79 24.84 -28.59
C MET A 636 3.86 24.79 -30.12
N GLN A 637 4.02 23.62 -30.74
CA GLN A 637 3.99 23.46 -32.19
C GLN A 637 2.61 23.77 -32.78
N LEU A 638 1.54 23.36 -32.09
CA LEU A 638 0.16 23.56 -32.54
C LEU A 638 -0.33 25.01 -32.42
N LEU A 639 -0.08 25.64 -31.29
CA LEU A 639 -0.66 26.93 -30.94
C LEU A 639 0.33 28.09 -31.03
N GLY A 640 1.64 27.83 -31.01
CA GLY A 640 2.72 28.80 -31.18
C GLY A 640 2.62 29.99 -30.22
N SER A 641 2.74 31.20 -30.81
CA SER A 641 2.69 32.46 -30.07
C SER A 641 1.33 32.81 -29.41
N LYS A 642 0.29 32.01 -29.68
CA LYS A 642 -1.02 32.18 -29.07
C LYS A 642 -1.07 31.62 -27.64
N LEU A 643 -0.04 30.88 -27.21
CA LEU A 643 0.11 30.38 -25.85
C LEU A 643 0.74 31.46 -24.97
N ILE A 644 0.07 31.81 -23.88
CA ILE A 644 0.59 32.72 -22.86
C ILE A 644 0.88 31.89 -21.62
N ALA A 645 2.16 31.69 -21.31
CA ALA A 645 2.56 30.95 -20.12
C ALA A 645 2.18 31.72 -18.85
N VAL A 646 1.50 31.03 -17.96
CA VAL A 646 1.07 31.57 -16.66
C VAL A 646 1.96 31.04 -15.53
N GLN A 647 2.26 29.76 -15.59
CA GLN A 647 3.08 29.08 -14.58
C GLN A 647 3.78 27.88 -15.18
N THR A 648 5.05 27.71 -14.86
CA THR A 648 5.83 26.50 -15.15
C THR A 648 6.43 25.99 -13.85
N ILE A 649 6.24 24.72 -13.53
CA ILE A 649 6.78 24.05 -12.35
C ILE A 649 7.27 22.67 -12.80
N ALA A 650 8.54 22.39 -12.53
CA ALA A 650 9.19 21.17 -13.00
C ALA A 650 8.99 20.98 -14.52
N ASP A 651 8.39 19.87 -14.91
CA ASP A 651 8.09 19.48 -16.29
C ASP A 651 6.65 19.80 -16.72
N LYS A 652 5.93 20.61 -15.95
CA LYS A 652 4.52 20.95 -16.16
C LYS A 652 4.38 22.43 -16.48
N THR A 653 3.51 22.77 -17.46
CA THR A 653 3.21 24.17 -17.77
C THR A 653 1.71 24.39 -17.93
N LEU A 654 1.26 25.49 -17.33
CA LEU A 654 -0.09 26.02 -17.47
C LEU A 654 -0.06 27.27 -18.34
N TRP A 655 -0.81 27.26 -19.44
CA TRP A 655 -0.98 28.39 -20.36
C TRP A 655 -2.42 28.91 -20.34
N THR A 656 -2.59 30.11 -20.88
CA THR A 656 -3.89 30.68 -21.19
C THR A 656 -3.91 31.27 -22.60
N ASP A 657 -5.11 31.44 -23.16
CA ASP A 657 -5.35 31.95 -24.51
C ASP A 657 -5.33 33.48 -24.61
N ARG A 658 -5.32 34.19 -23.50
CA ARG A 658 -5.32 35.68 -23.43
C ARG A 658 -4.66 36.19 -22.15
N PRO A 659 -4.11 37.43 -22.19
CA PRO A 659 -3.46 37.99 -21.00
C PRO A 659 -4.38 38.01 -19.78
N LEU A 660 -3.80 37.80 -18.61
CA LEU A 660 -4.50 37.98 -17.35
C LEU A 660 -4.69 39.49 -17.11
N ALA A 661 -5.85 39.87 -16.61
CA ALA A 661 -6.03 41.23 -16.14
C ALA A 661 -5.04 41.49 -14.99
N GLN A 662 -4.31 42.59 -15.05
CA GLN A 662 -3.38 43.01 -14.01
C GLN A 662 -4.09 43.24 -12.68
#